data_50621c6e1c302edef5b2ef308ebc86c1
#
_entry.id   50621c6e1c302edef5b2ef308ebc86c1
#
_cell.length_a   1.000
_cell.length_b   1.000
_cell.length_c   1.000
_cell.angle_alpha   90.00
_cell.angle_beta   90.00
_cell.angle_gamma   90.00
#
_symmetry.space_group_name_H-M   'P 1'
#
loop_
_entity.id
_entity.type
_entity.pdbx_description
1 polymer ?
#
loop_
_entity_poly.entity_id
_entity_poly.type
_entity_poly.pdbx_seq_one_letter_code
_entity_poly.pdbx_strand_id
1 'polypeptide(L)'
;MLYQICHGAVSFADEEILHDINFEIRNTEKIAVVGRNGCGKTTLLKLIHGDVELDKRDSDEDIFIAKAGNPQIGYLKQIAFEDPSVTLEQEVRKVFAPMERRKKELEAAAQALETDYSEEAVTRYTAMEEKFKEDGGYYFEKEYDVIIRKFGFSEEERKKPLSEFSGGQQTKIAFIKLLLSKPDILLLDEPTNHLDITTIEWLETYLKNYPKAVVVVSHDRMFLDNVVDVVYEIEYGTATRYPGNYSNFMERKKENYNKMMKDYNAQQKEIARLQRIVDRFKNKPTKVSMAHSKEKAIEHMVKLEAPDRFDTRTFHANFQPDKETGNDVLLVTNLAIGYDHPLSTVSFDLKKGEKLGILGGNGLGKSTLLKTLVGQLAPLAGEYNFGTNVQIGYFDQQMAMYSSRKTVLDDFWDEFPNLTETEARNALGAFMFTGEDVFKNIDMLSGGEKVRLALCKILKRRPNVLVLDEPTNHMDIVGKETLESMLKDFSGTLIFVSHDRYFVHKVANRLLVFEDGTTHLYQFGYEEYQEKLDREAAESGDDYRKNPAALGGAISQNGGIQQSKGTQETGGKKAYYNPGKERSKIEKKVKKAEEELAVKEEKLDALKQELLRPEYQSSYSKLTEIQGEIDALEEEIMADMENWEALSQQLEELEG
;
A
#
# COMPACT_ATOMS: atom_id res chain seq x y z
N MET A 1 -23.79 2.94 12.50
CA MET A 1 -22.80 1.86 12.49
C MET A 1 -23.50 0.62 11.96
N LEU A 2 -22.94 -0.06 10.94
CA LEU A 2 -23.59 -1.22 10.31
C LEU A 2 -23.00 -2.55 10.82
N TYR A 3 -21.68 -2.54 11.07
CA TYR A 3 -20.93 -3.70 11.54
C TYR A 3 -19.73 -3.26 12.39
N GLN A 4 -19.43 -3.98 13.48
CA GLN A 4 -18.31 -3.67 14.36
C GLN A 4 -17.71 -4.96 14.92
N ILE A 5 -16.38 -5.02 14.95
CA ILE A 5 -15.59 -6.01 15.68
C ILE A 5 -14.90 -5.26 16.82
N CYS A 6 -15.01 -5.78 18.05
CA CYS A 6 -14.33 -5.28 19.23
C CYS A 6 -13.37 -6.34 19.75
N HIS A 7 -12.10 -5.97 19.94
CA HIS A 7 -11.03 -6.81 20.49
C HIS A 7 -10.92 -8.21 19.86
N GLY A 8 -11.21 -8.30 18.53
CA GLY A 8 -11.25 -9.56 17.82
C GLY A 8 -9.88 -10.23 17.72
N ALA A 9 -9.84 -11.56 17.90
CA ALA A 9 -8.68 -12.39 17.66
C ALA A 9 -9.03 -13.58 16.75
N VAL A 10 -8.10 -13.97 15.89
CA VAL A 10 -8.25 -15.14 14.99
C VAL A 10 -6.93 -15.87 14.88
N SER A 11 -6.95 -17.17 15.18
CA SER A 11 -5.81 -18.06 15.07
C SER A 11 -6.08 -19.20 14.08
N PHE A 12 -5.04 -19.71 13.45
CA PHE A 12 -5.08 -20.93 12.66
C PHE A 12 -4.04 -21.92 13.21
N ALA A 13 -4.47 -23.09 13.60
CA ALA A 13 -3.69 -24.08 14.35
C ALA A 13 -3.15 -23.45 15.65
N ASP A 14 -1.84 -23.19 15.74
CA ASP A 14 -1.21 -22.60 16.94
C ASP A 14 -0.67 -21.19 16.67
N GLU A 15 -0.95 -20.60 15.50
CA GLU A 15 -0.47 -19.27 15.10
C GLU A 15 -1.60 -18.24 15.13
N GLU A 16 -1.45 -17.22 15.98
CA GLU A 16 -2.38 -16.10 16.07
C GLU A 16 -2.07 -15.10 14.94
N ILE A 17 -3.02 -14.94 14.01
CA ILE A 17 -2.85 -14.07 12.82
C ILE A 17 -3.38 -12.67 13.10
N LEU A 18 -4.52 -12.57 13.79
CA LEU A 18 -5.13 -11.31 14.16
C LEU A 18 -5.34 -11.29 15.67
N HIS A 19 -4.94 -10.19 16.32
CA HIS A 19 -5.14 -9.97 17.74
C HIS A 19 -5.57 -8.53 18.00
N ASP A 20 -6.45 -8.35 18.98
CA ASP A 20 -6.99 -7.03 19.36
C ASP A 20 -7.52 -6.19 18.19
N ILE A 21 -8.21 -6.85 17.25
CA ILE A 21 -8.79 -6.16 16.09
C ILE A 21 -10.00 -5.34 16.51
N ASN A 22 -9.90 -4.03 16.28
CA ASN A 22 -11.01 -3.08 16.41
C ASN A 22 -11.35 -2.55 15.02
N PHE A 23 -12.50 -2.96 14.47
CA PHE A 23 -12.89 -2.65 13.10
C PHE A 23 -14.36 -2.23 13.01
N GLU A 24 -14.62 -1.12 12.32
CA GLU A 24 -15.96 -0.54 12.18
C GLU A 24 -16.31 -0.31 10.71
N ILE A 25 -17.58 -0.62 10.34
CA ILE A 25 -18.14 -0.29 9.03
C ILE A 25 -19.38 0.58 9.26
N ARG A 26 -19.40 1.77 8.67
CA ARG A 26 -20.55 2.67 8.65
C ARG A 26 -21.31 2.53 7.34
N ASN A 27 -22.56 3.01 7.28
CA ASN A 27 -23.52 2.70 6.23
C ASN A 27 -23.05 2.96 4.79
N THR A 28 -22.20 3.96 4.56
CA THR A 28 -21.78 4.39 3.21
C THR A 28 -20.27 4.49 3.05
N GLU A 29 -19.49 4.12 4.08
CA GLU A 29 -18.04 4.24 4.04
C GLU A 29 -17.42 3.32 2.97
N LYS A 30 -16.40 3.83 2.29
CA LYS A 30 -15.53 3.08 1.41
C LYS A 30 -14.21 2.85 2.15
N ILE A 31 -13.98 1.62 2.57
CA ILE A 31 -12.88 1.24 3.44
C ILE A 31 -11.85 0.44 2.65
N ALA A 32 -10.58 0.87 2.70
CA ALA A 32 -9.47 0.02 2.28
C ALA A 32 -8.90 -0.74 3.47
N VAL A 33 -8.54 -1.99 3.26
CA VAL A 33 -7.71 -2.77 4.19
C VAL A 33 -6.36 -3.01 3.55
N VAL A 34 -5.31 -2.42 4.13
CA VAL A 34 -3.95 -2.47 3.63
C VAL A 34 -3.01 -3.15 4.62
N GLY A 35 -1.86 -3.63 4.14
CA GLY A 35 -0.84 -4.32 4.93
C GLY A 35 -0.02 -5.27 4.07
N ARG A 36 1.04 -5.85 4.64
CA ARG A 36 1.92 -6.80 3.94
C ARG A 36 1.17 -8.07 3.52
N ASN A 37 1.75 -8.82 2.59
CA ASN A 37 1.25 -10.15 2.27
C ASN A 37 1.37 -11.07 3.50
N GLY A 38 0.29 -11.82 3.78
CA GLY A 38 0.23 -12.71 4.94
C GLY A 38 -0.17 -12.04 6.28
N CYS A 39 -0.37 -10.71 6.37
CA CYS A 39 -0.73 -10.04 7.63
C CYS A 39 -2.19 -10.23 8.08
N GLY A 40 -3.01 -11.03 7.38
CA GLY A 40 -4.38 -11.32 7.80
C GLY A 40 -5.48 -10.52 7.07
N LYS A 41 -5.20 -9.78 5.98
CA LYS A 41 -6.22 -9.01 5.21
C LYS A 41 -7.40 -9.87 4.76
N THR A 42 -7.13 -10.96 4.04
CA THR A 42 -8.15 -11.91 3.61
C THR A 42 -8.85 -12.61 4.78
N THR A 43 -8.14 -12.85 5.89
CA THR A 43 -8.70 -13.40 7.13
C THR A 43 -9.72 -12.46 7.73
N LEU A 44 -9.43 -11.15 7.77
CA LEU A 44 -10.38 -10.13 8.21
C LEU A 44 -11.64 -10.11 7.33
N LEU A 45 -11.51 -10.18 5.99
CA LEU A 45 -12.68 -10.24 5.10
C LEU A 45 -13.51 -11.50 5.35
N LYS A 46 -12.87 -12.67 5.55
CA LYS A 46 -13.55 -13.93 5.89
C LYS A 46 -14.26 -13.87 7.24
N LEU A 47 -13.66 -13.20 8.23
CA LEU A 47 -14.26 -12.97 9.54
C LEU A 47 -15.52 -12.08 9.41
N ILE A 48 -15.47 -10.99 8.63
CA ILE A 48 -16.61 -10.11 8.38
C ILE A 48 -17.72 -10.88 7.66
N HIS A 49 -17.38 -11.72 6.68
CA HIS A 49 -18.34 -12.55 5.96
C HIS A 49 -18.96 -13.64 6.84
N GLY A 50 -18.22 -14.13 7.85
CA GLY A 50 -18.64 -15.22 8.73
C GLY A 50 -18.14 -16.60 8.32
N ASP A 51 -17.11 -16.67 7.47
CA ASP A 51 -16.42 -17.93 7.09
C ASP A 51 -15.41 -18.37 8.15
N VAL A 52 -14.98 -17.45 9.00
CA VAL A 52 -14.07 -17.65 10.13
C VAL A 52 -14.74 -17.06 11.36
N GLU A 53 -14.61 -17.74 12.49
CA GLU A 53 -15.13 -17.30 13.78
C GLU A 53 -14.02 -16.64 14.60
N LEU A 54 -14.42 -15.79 15.57
CA LEU A 54 -13.51 -15.20 16.55
C LEU A 54 -13.03 -16.27 17.54
N ASP A 55 -11.78 -16.18 17.93
CA ASP A 55 -11.24 -16.92 19.07
C ASP A 55 -11.80 -16.28 20.35
N LYS A 56 -12.87 -16.86 20.87
CA LYS A 56 -13.55 -16.38 22.07
C LYS A 56 -13.50 -17.46 23.14
N ARG A 57 -13.02 -17.08 24.35
CA ARG A 57 -13.17 -17.89 25.54
C ARG A 57 -14.44 -17.44 26.28
N ASP A 58 -15.08 -18.32 27.03
CA ASP A 58 -16.32 -18.01 27.78
C ASP A 58 -16.18 -16.84 28.77
N SER A 59 -14.94 -16.48 29.14
CA SER A 59 -14.62 -15.36 30.05
C SER A 59 -14.46 -14.00 29.36
N ASP A 60 -14.45 -13.94 28.02
CA ASP A 60 -14.06 -12.76 27.27
C ASP A 60 -15.30 -11.97 26.82
N GLU A 61 -15.92 -11.25 27.76
CA GLU A 61 -17.12 -10.43 27.50
C GLU A 61 -16.88 -9.26 26.54
N ASP A 62 -15.64 -8.75 26.48
CA ASP A 62 -15.26 -7.62 25.65
C ASP A 62 -15.05 -7.97 24.16
N ILE A 63 -14.94 -9.27 23.85
CA ILE A 63 -14.76 -9.77 22.47
C ILE A 63 -16.12 -10.05 21.86
N PHE A 64 -16.54 -9.23 20.91
CA PHE A 64 -17.82 -9.40 20.23
C PHE A 64 -17.87 -8.82 18.82
N ILE A 65 -18.84 -9.31 18.04
CA ILE A 65 -19.26 -8.72 16.78
C ILE A 65 -20.65 -8.12 16.93
N ALA A 66 -20.78 -6.81 16.69
CA ALA A 66 -22.05 -6.13 16.67
C ALA A 66 -22.52 -5.87 15.23
N LYS A 67 -23.77 -6.17 14.92
CA LYS A 67 -24.42 -5.94 13.62
C LYS A 67 -25.70 -5.14 13.81
N ALA A 68 -25.89 -4.08 13.04
CA ALA A 68 -27.13 -3.33 13.03
C ALA A 68 -28.14 -4.04 12.11
N GLY A 69 -29.10 -4.73 12.70
CA GLY A 69 -30.04 -5.57 11.96
C GLY A 69 -29.38 -6.85 11.40
N ASN A 70 -29.76 -7.23 10.20
CA ASN A 70 -29.16 -8.38 9.50
C ASN A 70 -28.65 -7.94 8.13
N PRO A 71 -27.50 -7.21 8.04
CA PRO A 71 -26.99 -6.71 6.78
C PRO A 71 -26.61 -7.86 5.85
N GLN A 72 -26.97 -7.74 4.58
CA GLN A 72 -26.52 -8.66 3.55
C GLN A 72 -25.05 -8.36 3.24
N ILE A 73 -24.17 -9.34 3.46
CA ILE A 73 -22.73 -9.23 3.20
C ILE A 73 -22.43 -10.02 1.94
N GLY A 74 -21.92 -9.36 0.93
CA GLY A 74 -21.47 -9.98 -0.32
C GLY A 74 -19.94 -10.07 -0.35
N TYR A 75 -19.41 -11.26 -0.58
CA TYR A 75 -17.99 -11.51 -0.70
C TYR A 75 -17.65 -12.28 -1.97
N LEU A 76 -16.67 -11.78 -2.73
CA LEU A 76 -16.18 -12.45 -3.92
C LEU A 76 -15.29 -13.64 -3.51
N LYS A 77 -15.86 -14.83 -3.52
CA LYS A 77 -15.09 -16.08 -3.39
C LYS A 77 -14.67 -16.59 -4.76
N GLN A 78 -13.65 -17.46 -4.81
CA GLN A 78 -13.48 -18.37 -5.94
C GLN A 78 -14.70 -19.29 -6.00
N ILE A 79 -15.70 -18.90 -6.79
CA ILE A 79 -16.97 -19.61 -6.87
C ILE A 79 -16.81 -20.76 -7.87
N ALA A 80 -16.95 -21.99 -7.40
CA ALA A 80 -17.40 -23.06 -8.26
C ALA A 80 -18.91 -22.80 -8.49
N PHE A 81 -19.33 -22.56 -9.71
CA PHE A 81 -20.75 -22.45 -10.04
C PHE A 81 -21.43 -23.79 -9.77
N GLU A 82 -22.64 -23.76 -9.20
CA GLU A 82 -23.38 -24.96 -8.84
C GLU A 82 -23.67 -25.84 -10.05
N ASP A 83 -23.95 -25.21 -11.19
CA ASP A 83 -24.24 -25.89 -12.47
C ASP A 83 -23.43 -25.24 -13.61
N PRO A 84 -22.31 -25.86 -14.03
CA PRO A 84 -21.49 -25.35 -15.14
C PRO A 84 -22.17 -25.42 -16.53
N SER A 85 -23.31 -26.09 -16.67
CA SER A 85 -24.05 -26.20 -17.94
C SER A 85 -24.93 -24.99 -18.22
N VAL A 86 -25.21 -24.18 -17.21
CA VAL A 86 -26.05 -22.96 -17.32
C VAL A 86 -25.29 -21.89 -18.09
N THR A 87 -26.01 -21.09 -18.91
CA THR A 87 -25.38 -19.98 -19.64
C THR A 87 -25.05 -18.82 -18.72
N LEU A 88 -24.08 -17.97 -19.15
CA LEU A 88 -23.71 -16.76 -18.42
C LEU A 88 -24.96 -15.91 -18.13
N GLU A 89 -25.80 -15.68 -19.12
CA GLU A 89 -27.04 -14.90 -18.97
C GLU A 89 -27.96 -15.49 -17.90
N GLN A 90 -28.20 -16.79 -17.96
CA GLN A 90 -29.06 -17.46 -16.97
C GLN A 90 -28.50 -17.39 -15.55
N GLU A 91 -27.19 -17.55 -15.38
CA GLU A 91 -26.57 -17.50 -14.08
C GLU A 91 -26.61 -16.09 -13.45
N VAL A 92 -26.31 -15.07 -14.24
CA VAL A 92 -26.30 -13.68 -13.74
C VAL A 92 -27.76 -13.21 -13.49
N ARG A 93 -28.71 -13.59 -14.32
CA ARG A 93 -30.16 -13.25 -14.14
C ARG A 93 -30.75 -13.84 -12.86
N LYS A 94 -30.17 -14.90 -12.27
CA LYS A 94 -30.63 -15.43 -10.97
C LYS A 94 -30.66 -14.36 -9.89
N VAL A 95 -29.77 -13.36 -9.95
CA VAL A 95 -29.73 -12.24 -9.01
C VAL A 95 -31.00 -11.42 -9.04
N PHE A 96 -31.63 -11.31 -10.21
CA PHE A 96 -32.84 -10.52 -10.41
C PHE A 96 -34.14 -11.30 -10.16
N ALA A 97 -34.08 -12.57 -9.81
CA ALA A 97 -35.25 -13.38 -9.56
C ALA A 97 -36.28 -12.74 -8.57
N PRO A 98 -35.82 -12.09 -7.45
CA PRO A 98 -36.75 -11.35 -6.60
C PRO A 98 -37.37 -10.14 -7.27
N MET A 99 -36.62 -9.42 -8.11
CA MET A 99 -37.09 -8.24 -8.84
C MET A 99 -38.03 -8.62 -9.96
N GLU A 100 -37.74 -9.68 -10.71
CA GLU A 100 -38.64 -10.22 -11.74
C GLU A 100 -39.96 -10.73 -11.16
N ARG A 101 -39.95 -11.31 -9.95
CA ARG A 101 -41.15 -11.71 -9.22
C ARG A 101 -41.98 -10.48 -8.86
N ARG A 102 -41.39 -9.44 -8.32
CA ARG A 102 -42.07 -8.18 -7.99
C ARG A 102 -42.61 -7.49 -9.23
N LYS A 103 -41.89 -7.53 -10.36
CA LYS A 103 -42.37 -7.02 -11.66
C LYS A 103 -43.66 -7.72 -12.10
N LYS A 104 -43.69 -9.06 -12.00
CA LYS A 104 -44.89 -9.86 -12.32
C LYS A 104 -46.03 -9.57 -11.37
N GLU A 105 -45.76 -9.40 -10.07
CA GLU A 105 -46.77 -9.02 -9.07
C GLU A 105 -47.33 -7.64 -9.36
N LEU A 106 -46.51 -6.67 -9.76
CA LEU A 106 -46.92 -5.32 -10.14
C LEU A 106 -47.77 -5.33 -11.41
N GLU A 107 -47.34 -6.11 -12.43
CA GLU A 107 -48.12 -6.30 -13.69
C GLU A 107 -49.48 -6.95 -13.42
N ALA A 108 -49.53 -7.95 -12.54
CA ALA A 108 -50.78 -8.59 -12.13
C ALA A 108 -51.70 -7.61 -11.35
N ALA A 109 -51.10 -6.78 -10.47
CA ALA A 109 -51.86 -5.76 -9.77
C ALA A 109 -52.39 -4.66 -10.69
N ALA A 110 -51.61 -4.27 -11.74
CA ALA A 110 -52.06 -3.34 -12.78
C ALA A 110 -53.22 -3.89 -13.58
N GLN A 111 -53.17 -5.18 -13.98
CA GLN A 111 -54.27 -5.85 -14.66
C GLN A 111 -55.52 -5.97 -13.78
N ALA A 112 -55.36 -6.23 -12.50
CA ALA A 112 -56.48 -6.28 -11.56
C ALA A 112 -57.19 -4.92 -11.42
N LEU A 113 -56.46 -3.80 -11.53
CA LEU A 113 -57.06 -2.45 -11.56
C LEU A 113 -57.96 -2.20 -12.75
N GLU A 114 -57.86 -2.95 -13.87
CA GLU A 114 -58.79 -2.84 -15.01
C GLU A 114 -60.20 -3.28 -14.63
N THR A 115 -60.32 -4.13 -13.62
CA THR A 115 -61.62 -4.69 -13.18
C THR A 115 -62.04 -4.22 -11.80
N ASP A 116 -61.12 -3.80 -10.91
CA ASP A 116 -61.38 -3.33 -9.55
C ASP A 116 -60.69 -1.99 -9.27
N TYR A 117 -61.48 -0.90 -9.34
CA TYR A 117 -61.02 0.47 -9.04
C TYR A 117 -61.24 0.87 -7.57
N SER A 118 -61.30 -0.07 -6.63
CA SER A 118 -61.40 0.27 -5.22
C SER A 118 -60.23 1.10 -4.74
N GLU A 119 -60.45 2.01 -3.78
CA GLU A 119 -59.41 2.86 -3.18
C GLU A 119 -58.31 2.00 -2.55
N GLU A 120 -58.63 0.84 -2.02
CA GLU A 120 -57.71 -0.14 -1.48
C GLU A 120 -56.80 -0.73 -2.55
N ALA A 121 -57.35 -1.11 -3.74
CA ALA A 121 -56.59 -1.66 -4.84
C ALA A 121 -55.63 -0.64 -5.45
N VAL A 122 -56.07 0.61 -5.60
CA VAL A 122 -55.22 1.73 -6.06
C VAL A 122 -54.08 2.03 -5.07
N THR A 123 -54.37 2.11 -3.80
CA THR A 123 -53.36 2.35 -2.76
C THR A 123 -52.29 1.24 -2.74
N ARG A 124 -52.74 -0.01 -2.84
CA ARG A 124 -51.84 -1.17 -2.86
C ARG A 124 -50.94 -1.13 -4.11
N TYR A 125 -51.48 -0.86 -5.28
CA TYR A 125 -50.69 -0.74 -6.52
C TYR A 125 -49.67 0.37 -6.44
N THR A 126 -50.07 1.57 -5.98
CA THR A 126 -49.16 2.72 -5.82
C THR A 126 -48.03 2.40 -4.87
N ALA A 127 -48.31 1.78 -3.73
CA ALA A 127 -47.27 1.37 -2.79
C ALA A 127 -46.31 0.32 -3.37
N MET A 128 -46.82 -0.62 -4.16
CA MET A 128 -46.00 -1.61 -4.85
C MET A 128 -45.15 -0.97 -5.95
N GLU A 129 -45.70 -0.02 -6.72
CA GLU A 129 -44.98 0.73 -7.75
C GLU A 129 -43.87 1.61 -7.18
N GLU A 130 -44.17 2.37 -6.14
CA GLU A 130 -43.19 3.19 -5.43
C GLU A 130 -42.01 2.35 -4.93
N LYS A 131 -42.33 1.23 -4.27
CA LYS A 131 -41.28 0.30 -3.78
C LYS A 131 -40.48 -0.33 -4.92
N PHE A 132 -41.12 -0.72 -6.02
CA PHE A 132 -40.44 -1.25 -7.20
C PHE A 132 -39.51 -0.20 -7.85
N LYS A 133 -39.94 1.07 -7.88
CA LYS A 133 -39.15 2.20 -8.37
C LYS A 133 -37.97 2.51 -7.44
N GLU A 134 -38.21 2.55 -6.11
CA GLU A 134 -37.14 2.76 -5.10
C GLU A 134 -36.05 1.67 -5.17
N ASP A 135 -36.46 0.42 -5.36
CA ASP A 135 -35.56 -0.73 -5.49
C ASP A 135 -34.87 -0.79 -6.88
N GLY A 136 -35.09 0.20 -7.77
CA GLY A 136 -34.47 0.29 -9.11
C GLY A 136 -35.04 -0.63 -10.16
N GLY A 137 -36.27 -1.11 -9.96
CA GLY A 137 -36.93 -2.10 -10.81
C GLY A 137 -37.11 -1.74 -12.29
N TYR A 138 -37.05 -0.45 -12.68
CA TYR A 138 -37.07 -0.01 -14.06
C TYR A 138 -35.70 0.03 -14.74
N TYR A 139 -34.61 -0.09 -13.95
CA TYR A 139 -33.26 0.12 -14.46
C TYR A 139 -32.39 -1.13 -14.45
N PHE A 140 -32.78 -2.21 -13.77
CA PHE A 140 -31.95 -3.40 -13.59
C PHE A 140 -31.51 -4.06 -14.88
N GLU A 141 -32.35 -4.05 -15.94
CA GLU A 141 -31.98 -4.61 -17.24
C GLU A 141 -30.90 -3.80 -17.94
N LYS A 142 -30.95 -2.44 -17.83
CA LYS A 142 -29.91 -1.56 -18.37
C LYS A 142 -28.60 -1.73 -17.62
N GLU A 143 -28.68 -1.83 -16.31
CA GLU A 143 -27.51 -2.02 -15.46
C GLU A 143 -26.81 -3.36 -15.77
N TYR A 144 -27.59 -4.42 -15.93
CA TYR A 144 -27.10 -5.72 -16.40
C TYR A 144 -26.31 -5.60 -17.70
N ASP A 145 -26.90 -4.97 -18.74
CA ASP A 145 -26.26 -4.81 -20.03
C ASP A 145 -24.96 -3.99 -19.96
N VAL A 146 -24.98 -2.91 -19.21
CA VAL A 146 -23.79 -2.04 -19.03
C VAL A 146 -22.66 -2.81 -18.37
N ILE A 147 -22.93 -3.49 -17.25
CA ILE A 147 -21.89 -4.19 -16.49
C ILE A 147 -21.30 -5.33 -17.32
N ILE A 148 -22.11 -6.15 -17.96
CA ILE A 148 -21.62 -7.27 -18.79
C ILE A 148 -20.71 -6.78 -19.93
N ARG A 149 -21.12 -5.71 -20.63
CA ARG A 149 -20.28 -5.12 -21.70
C ARG A 149 -18.97 -4.56 -21.17
N LYS A 150 -19.00 -3.90 -20.02
CA LYS A 150 -17.79 -3.32 -19.40
C LYS A 150 -16.79 -4.38 -18.95
N PHE A 151 -17.26 -5.57 -18.58
CA PHE A 151 -16.38 -6.71 -18.30
C PHE A 151 -15.93 -7.48 -19.54
N GLY A 152 -16.29 -6.99 -20.74
CA GLY A 152 -15.78 -7.49 -22.01
C GLY A 152 -16.52 -8.72 -22.55
N PHE A 153 -17.75 -9.01 -22.10
CA PHE A 153 -18.55 -10.13 -22.62
C PHE A 153 -19.44 -9.68 -23.75
N SER A 154 -19.27 -10.32 -24.91
CA SER A 154 -20.10 -10.10 -26.10
C SER A 154 -21.49 -10.72 -25.96
N GLU A 155 -22.42 -10.34 -26.86
CA GLU A 155 -23.79 -10.93 -26.88
C GLU A 155 -23.79 -12.43 -27.21
N GLU A 156 -22.81 -12.89 -27.98
CA GLU A 156 -22.63 -14.31 -28.28
C GLU A 156 -22.13 -15.09 -27.06
N GLU A 157 -21.20 -14.51 -26.32
CA GLU A 157 -20.65 -15.13 -25.11
C GLU A 157 -21.68 -15.26 -23.98
N ARG A 158 -22.67 -14.35 -23.91
CA ARG A 158 -23.79 -14.45 -22.94
C ARG A 158 -24.56 -15.77 -23.03
N LYS A 159 -24.62 -16.35 -24.21
CA LYS A 159 -25.35 -17.60 -24.51
C LYS A 159 -24.48 -18.85 -24.30
N LYS A 160 -23.18 -18.70 -24.07
CA LYS A 160 -22.26 -19.82 -23.82
C LYS A 160 -22.45 -20.39 -22.41
N PRO A 161 -22.33 -21.72 -22.23
CA PRO A 161 -22.33 -22.32 -20.92
C PRO A 161 -21.09 -21.94 -20.11
N LEU A 162 -21.22 -21.89 -18.80
CA LEU A 162 -20.15 -21.48 -17.88
C LEU A 162 -18.90 -22.37 -17.97
N SER A 163 -19.08 -23.63 -18.37
CA SER A 163 -17.98 -24.59 -18.57
C SER A 163 -17.00 -24.21 -19.68
N GLU A 164 -17.42 -23.38 -20.64
CA GLU A 164 -16.57 -22.94 -21.75
C GLU A 164 -15.69 -21.75 -21.41
N PHE A 165 -15.93 -21.10 -20.27
CA PHE A 165 -15.17 -19.94 -19.84
C PHE A 165 -13.92 -20.33 -19.06
N SER A 166 -12.81 -19.60 -19.28
CA SER A 166 -11.60 -19.75 -18.50
C SER A 166 -11.83 -19.38 -17.02
N GLY A 167 -10.98 -19.87 -16.11
CA GLY A 167 -11.10 -19.56 -14.67
C GLY A 167 -11.14 -18.05 -14.38
N GLY A 168 -10.33 -17.25 -15.09
CA GLY A 168 -10.36 -15.80 -14.96
C GLY A 168 -11.69 -15.17 -15.45
N GLN A 169 -12.26 -15.69 -16.54
CA GLN A 169 -13.59 -15.25 -17.01
C GLN A 169 -14.69 -15.65 -16.04
N GLN A 170 -14.62 -16.85 -15.46
CA GLN A 170 -15.56 -17.30 -14.42
C GLN A 170 -15.50 -16.39 -13.18
N THR A 171 -14.30 -15.96 -12.75
CA THR A 171 -14.13 -14.99 -11.67
C THR A 171 -14.79 -13.65 -12.03
N LYS A 172 -14.63 -13.16 -13.26
CA LYS A 172 -15.32 -11.95 -13.75
C LYS A 172 -16.85 -12.09 -13.71
N ILE A 173 -17.39 -13.24 -14.11
CA ILE A 173 -18.84 -13.52 -14.07
C ILE A 173 -19.35 -13.51 -12.62
N ALA A 174 -18.63 -14.15 -11.72
CA ALA A 174 -18.94 -14.13 -10.29
C ALA A 174 -18.93 -12.70 -9.72
N PHE A 175 -17.97 -11.89 -10.15
CA PHE A 175 -17.87 -10.49 -9.74
C PHE A 175 -19.05 -9.66 -10.27
N ILE A 176 -19.43 -9.81 -11.54
CA ILE A 176 -20.64 -9.19 -12.11
C ILE A 176 -21.88 -9.53 -11.28
N LYS A 177 -22.05 -10.82 -10.95
CA LYS A 177 -23.15 -11.30 -10.11
C LYS A 177 -23.17 -10.64 -8.75
N LEU A 178 -22.00 -10.51 -8.11
CA LEU A 178 -21.85 -9.85 -6.82
C LEU A 178 -22.21 -8.35 -6.89
N LEU A 179 -21.71 -7.62 -7.89
CA LEU A 179 -22.03 -6.18 -8.05
C LEU A 179 -23.54 -5.95 -8.26
N LEU A 180 -24.18 -6.77 -9.08
CA LEU A 180 -25.61 -6.69 -9.36
C LEU A 180 -26.51 -7.07 -8.16
N SER A 181 -26.00 -7.88 -7.22
CA SER A 181 -26.74 -8.26 -6.00
C SER A 181 -26.89 -7.11 -4.98
N LYS A 182 -26.09 -6.06 -5.11
CA LYS A 182 -26.10 -4.84 -4.27
C LYS A 182 -26.22 -5.10 -2.76
N PRO A 183 -25.29 -5.90 -2.17
CA PRO A 183 -25.31 -6.20 -0.74
C PRO A 183 -25.15 -4.93 0.11
N ASP A 184 -25.51 -4.98 1.41
CA ASP A 184 -25.36 -3.86 2.34
C ASP A 184 -23.88 -3.60 2.67
N ILE A 185 -23.08 -4.66 2.68
CA ILE A 185 -21.63 -4.61 2.78
C ILE A 185 -21.02 -5.41 1.63
N LEU A 186 -20.29 -4.74 0.77
CA LEU A 186 -19.59 -5.34 -0.37
C LEU A 186 -18.11 -5.55 0.01
N LEU A 187 -17.70 -6.82 0.08
CA LEU A 187 -16.31 -7.21 0.39
C LEU A 187 -15.59 -7.62 -0.90
N LEU A 188 -14.49 -6.94 -1.20
CA LEU A 188 -13.69 -7.17 -2.41
C LEU A 188 -12.24 -7.48 -2.04
N ASP A 189 -11.76 -8.64 -2.48
CA ASP A 189 -10.37 -9.06 -2.31
C ASP A 189 -9.66 -9.01 -3.66
N GLU A 190 -8.73 -8.06 -3.82
CA GLU A 190 -7.96 -7.78 -5.04
C GLU A 190 -8.85 -7.67 -6.30
N PRO A 191 -9.85 -6.77 -6.33
CA PRO A 191 -10.81 -6.71 -7.44
C PRO A 191 -10.21 -6.21 -8.75
N THR A 192 -9.05 -5.57 -8.72
CA THR A 192 -8.34 -5.04 -9.90
C THR A 192 -7.53 -6.10 -10.64
N ASN A 193 -7.27 -7.25 -10.01
CA ASN A 193 -6.53 -8.34 -10.64
C ASN A 193 -7.26 -8.85 -11.87
N HIS A 194 -6.53 -9.02 -12.98
CA HIS A 194 -7.02 -9.50 -14.27
C HIS A 194 -8.01 -8.57 -14.99
N LEU A 195 -8.22 -7.35 -14.50
CA LEU A 195 -8.99 -6.33 -15.21
C LEU A 195 -8.05 -5.44 -16.02
N ASP A 196 -8.51 -4.96 -17.16
CA ASP A 196 -7.80 -3.94 -17.93
C ASP A 196 -8.08 -2.54 -17.36
N ILE A 197 -7.26 -1.57 -17.77
CA ILE A 197 -7.31 -0.19 -17.24
C ILE A 197 -8.71 0.42 -17.41
N THR A 198 -9.37 0.21 -18.54
CA THR A 198 -10.70 0.78 -18.81
C THR A 198 -11.78 0.19 -17.91
N THR A 199 -11.69 -1.10 -17.61
CA THR A 199 -12.59 -1.78 -16.66
C THR A 199 -12.33 -1.32 -15.23
N ILE A 200 -11.06 -1.11 -14.84
CA ILE A 200 -10.68 -0.59 -13.52
C ILE A 200 -11.24 0.83 -13.32
N GLU A 201 -11.09 1.74 -14.28
CA GLU A 201 -11.60 3.11 -14.20
C GLU A 201 -13.13 3.15 -14.08
N TRP A 202 -13.82 2.27 -14.82
CA TRP A 202 -15.25 2.12 -14.68
C TRP A 202 -15.62 1.59 -13.28
N LEU A 203 -14.90 0.59 -12.77
CA LEU A 203 -15.14 0.01 -11.44
C LEU A 203 -14.93 1.06 -10.33
N GLU A 204 -13.90 1.90 -10.43
CA GLU A 204 -13.68 3.03 -9.52
C GLU A 204 -14.91 3.95 -9.47
N THR A 205 -15.40 4.35 -10.64
CA THR A 205 -16.59 5.20 -10.75
C THR A 205 -17.83 4.53 -10.16
N TYR A 206 -18.00 3.24 -10.42
CA TYR A 206 -19.12 2.45 -9.89
C TYR A 206 -19.06 2.36 -8.35
N LEU A 207 -17.91 1.98 -7.78
CA LEU A 207 -17.74 1.81 -6.34
C LEU A 207 -17.80 3.14 -5.58
N LYS A 208 -17.28 4.21 -6.14
CA LYS A 208 -17.39 5.56 -5.57
C LYS A 208 -18.85 5.99 -5.41
N ASN A 209 -19.68 5.67 -6.40
CA ASN A 209 -21.11 5.98 -6.40
C ASN A 209 -21.98 4.88 -5.77
N TYR A 210 -21.38 3.79 -5.28
CA TYR A 210 -22.12 2.70 -4.65
C TYR A 210 -22.82 3.20 -3.37
N PRO A 211 -24.14 3.03 -3.22
CA PRO A 211 -24.91 3.70 -2.15
C PRO A 211 -24.70 3.11 -0.75
N LYS A 212 -24.00 1.98 -0.66
CA LYS A 212 -23.81 1.22 0.57
C LYS A 212 -22.32 1.08 0.92
N ALA A 213 -22.00 0.34 1.99
CA ALA A 213 -20.62 0.16 2.43
C ALA A 213 -19.82 -0.73 1.49
N VAL A 214 -18.54 -0.38 1.29
CA VAL A 214 -17.56 -1.19 0.54
C VAL A 214 -16.32 -1.37 1.40
N VAL A 215 -15.85 -2.60 1.50
CA VAL A 215 -14.56 -2.94 2.11
C VAL A 215 -13.70 -3.59 1.03
N VAL A 216 -12.56 -3.01 0.72
CA VAL A 216 -11.68 -3.47 -0.34
C VAL A 216 -10.28 -3.74 0.18
N VAL A 217 -9.73 -4.88 -0.21
CA VAL A 217 -8.30 -5.17 -0.15
C VAL A 217 -7.76 -4.97 -1.55
N SER A 218 -6.79 -4.10 -1.76
CA SER A 218 -6.13 -3.92 -3.06
C SER A 218 -4.70 -3.45 -2.89
N HIS A 219 -3.86 -3.82 -3.86
CA HIS A 219 -2.51 -3.34 -4.04
C HIS A 219 -2.39 -2.30 -5.18
N ASP A 220 -3.51 -1.83 -5.72
CA ASP A 220 -3.58 -0.72 -6.68
C ASP A 220 -3.78 0.61 -5.94
N ARG A 221 -2.71 1.41 -5.84
CA ARG A 221 -2.72 2.69 -5.12
C ARG A 221 -3.66 3.73 -5.73
N MET A 222 -3.72 3.82 -7.07
CA MET A 222 -4.63 4.76 -7.74
C MET A 222 -6.09 4.40 -7.52
N PHE A 223 -6.39 3.10 -7.59
CA PHE A 223 -7.71 2.59 -7.26
C PHE A 223 -8.14 2.95 -5.83
N LEU A 224 -7.24 2.74 -4.85
CA LEU A 224 -7.51 3.09 -3.46
C LEU A 224 -7.70 4.60 -3.28
N ASP A 225 -6.87 5.44 -3.92
CA ASP A 225 -7.00 6.89 -3.83
C ASP A 225 -8.32 7.42 -4.40
N ASN A 226 -8.82 6.78 -5.46
CA ASN A 226 -10.05 7.20 -6.13
C ASN A 226 -11.32 6.73 -5.45
N VAL A 227 -11.29 5.60 -4.73
CA VAL A 227 -12.49 4.92 -4.22
C VAL A 227 -12.69 5.11 -2.74
N VAL A 228 -11.62 5.12 -1.91
CA VAL A 228 -11.75 4.96 -0.46
C VAL A 228 -11.75 6.27 0.32
N ASP A 229 -12.50 6.27 1.41
CA ASP A 229 -12.63 7.39 2.36
C ASP A 229 -11.87 7.11 3.66
N VAL A 230 -11.58 5.82 3.94
CA VAL A 230 -10.96 5.35 5.18
C VAL A 230 -10.01 4.21 4.86
N VAL A 231 -8.85 4.20 5.48
CA VAL A 231 -7.86 3.11 5.39
C VAL A 231 -7.69 2.45 6.75
N TYR A 232 -7.80 1.13 6.79
CA TYR A 232 -7.35 0.31 7.91
C TYR A 232 -6.06 -0.38 7.55
N GLU A 233 -5.03 -0.12 8.32
CA GLU A 233 -3.76 -0.81 8.19
C GLU A 233 -3.69 -2.00 9.14
N ILE A 234 -3.41 -3.19 8.61
CA ILE A 234 -3.11 -4.37 9.42
C ILE A 234 -1.60 -4.52 9.48
N GLU A 235 -1.06 -4.34 10.68
CA GLU A 235 0.36 -4.50 10.98
C GLU A 235 0.51 -5.25 12.30
N TYR A 236 1.37 -6.28 12.33
CA TYR A 236 1.57 -7.16 13.50
C TYR A 236 0.27 -7.70 14.11
N GLY A 237 -0.68 -8.09 13.26
CA GLY A 237 -1.95 -8.65 13.70
C GLY A 237 -2.97 -7.66 14.26
N THR A 238 -2.64 -6.37 14.38
CA THR A 238 -3.55 -5.30 14.84
C THR A 238 -4.06 -4.44 13.69
N ALA A 239 -5.21 -3.79 13.85
CA ALA A 239 -5.79 -2.90 12.85
C ALA A 239 -5.82 -1.45 13.34
N THR A 240 -5.21 -0.55 12.58
CA THR A 240 -5.21 0.89 12.86
C THR A 240 -6.00 1.65 11.81
N ARG A 241 -6.95 2.50 12.24
CA ARG A 241 -7.83 3.27 11.36
C ARG A 241 -7.24 4.64 11.03
N TYR A 242 -7.16 4.95 9.73
CA TYR A 242 -6.73 6.25 9.20
C TYR A 242 -7.86 6.86 8.36
N PRO A 243 -8.40 8.03 8.72
CA PRO A 243 -9.36 8.72 7.88
C PRO A 243 -8.66 9.38 6.68
N GLY A 244 -9.31 9.30 5.52
CA GLY A 244 -8.80 9.78 4.23
C GLY A 244 -8.50 8.65 3.25
N ASN A 245 -8.05 9.02 2.05
CA ASN A 245 -7.63 8.09 1.01
C ASN A 245 -6.24 7.50 1.28
N TYR A 246 -5.73 6.69 0.35
CA TYR A 246 -4.44 6.00 0.51
C TYR A 246 -3.25 6.98 0.60
N SER A 247 -3.23 8.04 -0.20
CA SER A 247 -2.17 9.05 -0.15
C SER A 247 -2.14 9.77 1.20
N ASN A 248 -3.29 10.18 1.73
CA ASN A 248 -3.41 10.78 3.06
C ASN A 248 -2.96 9.82 4.18
N PHE A 249 -3.27 8.52 4.05
CA PHE A 249 -2.79 7.49 4.96
C PHE A 249 -1.26 7.44 4.97
N MET A 250 -0.62 7.37 3.79
CA MET A 250 0.85 7.29 3.68
C MET A 250 1.54 8.52 4.27
N GLU A 251 1.00 9.72 4.05
CA GLU A 251 1.52 10.95 4.64
C GLU A 251 1.45 10.92 6.16
N ARG A 252 0.28 10.59 6.72
CA ARG A 252 0.09 10.47 8.18
C ARG A 252 0.95 9.38 8.80
N LYS A 253 1.07 8.22 8.15
CA LYS A 253 1.94 7.14 8.63
C LYS A 253 3.39 7.62 8.71
N LYS A 254 3.87 8.34 7.69
CA LYS A 254 5.22 8.93 7.67
C LYS A 254 5.41 9.99 8.76
N GLU A 255 4.42 10.85 8.97
CA GLU A 255 4.46 11.85 10.06
C GLU A 255 4.51 11.18 11.44
N ASN A 256 3.65 10.19 11.69
CA ASN A 256 3.61 9.42 12.92
C ASN A 256 4.95 8.71 13.18
N TYR A 257 5.52 8.06 12.16
CA TYR A 257 6.82 7.43 12.26
C TYR A 257 7.93 8.42 12.62
N ASN A 258 7.97 9.57 11.93
CA ASN A 258 8.96 10.60 12.20
C ASN A 258 8.82 11.15 13.63
N LYS A 259 7.60 11.30 14.13
CA LYS A 259 7.32 11.71 15.51
C LYS A 259 7.81 10.65 16.49
N MET A 260 7.41 9.39 16.32
CA MET A 260 7.84 8.28 17.17
C MET A 260 9.37 8.14 17.19
N MET A 261 10.03 8.27 16.03
CA MET A 261 11.50 8.21 15.92
C MET A 261 12.16 9.39 16.65
N LYS A 262 11.57 10.58 16.55
CA LYS A 262 12.07 11.77 17.29
C LYS A 262 11.95 11.55 18.79
N ASP A 263 10.81 11.06 19.28
CA ASP A 263 10.56 10.81 20.70
C ASP A 263 11.48 9.69 21.23
N TYR A 264 11.66 8.60 20.46
CA TYR A 264 12.62 7.54 20.77
C TYR A 264 14.06 8.06 20.87
N ASN A 265 14.51 8.82 19.87
CA ASN A 265 15.86 9.39 19.88
C ASN A 265 16.08 10.37 21.03
N ALA A 266 15.08 11.17 21.37
CA ALA A 266 15.13 12.07 22.53
C ALA A 266 15.26 11.27 23.84
N GLN A 267 14.48 10.18 24.00
CA GLN A 267 14.57 9.32 25.17
C GLN A 267 15.92 8.59 25.24
N GLN A 268 16.45 8.07 24.12
CA GLN A 268 17.76 7.41 24.09
C GLN A 268 18.89 8.39 24.46
N LYS A 269 18.83 9.64 23.99
CA LYS A 269 19.78 10.69 24.40
C LYS A 269 19.71 10.96 25.90
N GLU A 270 18.50 11.03 26.47
CA GLU A 270 18.30 11.24 27.90
C GLU A 270 18.81 10.06 28.73
N ILE A 271 18.50 8.82 28.33
CA ILE A 271 19.04 7.61 28.99
C ILE A 271 20.56 7.61 28.94
N ALA A 272 21.16 7.91 27.79
CA ALA A 272 22.62 7.98 27.66
C ALA A 272 23.24 9.10 28.53
N ARG A 273 22.53 10.25 28.68
CA ARG A 273 22.93 11.33 29.59
C ARG A 273 22.93 10.88 31.04
N LEU A 274 21.82 10.29 31.48
CA LEU A 274 21.68 9.80 32.85
C LEU A 274 22.70 8.69 33.15
N GLN A 275 22.94 7.80 32.21
CA GLN A 275 23.93 6.72 32.34
C GLN A 275 25.36 7.27 32.50
N ARG A 276 25.73 8.31 31.73
CA ARG A 276 27.03 8.99 31.88
C ARG A 276 27.19 9.57 33.28
N ILE A 277 26.14 10.13 33.86
CA ILE A 277 26.15 10.65 35.25
C ILE A 277 26.35 9.51 36.24
N VAL A 278 25.61 8.40 36.10
CA VAL A 278 25.77 7.20 36.92
C VAL A 278 27.23 6.69 36.86
N ASP A 279 27.76 6.51 35.65
CA ASP A 279 29.14 5.99 35.46
C ASP A 279 30.23 6.88 36.03
N ARG A 280 30.02 8.20 35.94
CA ARG A 280 30.97 9.18 36.51
C ARG A 280 30.98 9.19 38.05
N PHE A 281 29.84 8.92 38.69
CA PHE A 281 29.67 9.09 40.14
C PHE A 281 29.53 7.80 40.93
N LYS A 282 29.28 6.64 40.34
CA LYS A 282 29.08 5.35 41.02
C LYS A 282 30.27 4.95 41.93
N ASN A 283 31.47 5.38 41.59
CA ASN A 283 32.69 5.05 42.36
C ASN A 283 33.13 6.16 43.32
N LYS A 284 32.38 7.28 43.47
CA LYS A 284 32.70 8.38 44.37
C LYS A 284 31.86 8.29 45.65
N PRO A 285 32.40 7.99 46.83
CA PRO A 285 31.65 7.73 48.08
C PRO A 285 30.63 8.82 48.43
N THR A 286 30.97 10.09 48.16
CA THR A 286 30.16 11.27 48.47
C THR A 286 28.98 11.48 47.50
N LYS A 287 29.00 10.84 46.31
CA LYS A 287 27.98 11.04 45.24
C LYS A 287 27.27 9.74 44.83
N VAL A 288 27.49 8.62 45.54
CA VAL A 288 26.82 7.33 45.27
C VAL A 288 25.32 7.42 45.38
N SER A 289 24.78 8.20 46.32
CA SER A 289 23.33 8.38 46.47
C SER A 289 22.71 9.05 45.25
N MET A 290 23.39 10.05 44.68
CA MET A 290 22.95 10.72 43.43
C MET A 290 23.00 9.78 42.24
N ALA A 291 24.08 8.99 42.10
CA ALA A 291 24.18 7.98 41.04
C ALA A 291 23.03 6.96 41.14
N HIS A 292 22.72 6.47 42.33
CA HIS A 292 21.62 5.53 42.59
C HIS A 292 20.22 6.15 42.28
N SER A 293 20.04 7.44 42.58
CA SER A 293 18.79 8.16 42.22
C SER A 293 18.61 8.23 40.72
N LYS A 294 19.68 8.51 39.95
CA LYS A 294 19.60 8.56 38.47
C LYS A 294 19.45 7.18 37.85
N GLU A 295 20.08 6.15 38.42
CA GLU A 295 19.89 4.75 38.03
C GLU A 295 18.44 4.31 38.21
N LYS A 296 17.82 4.60 39.35
CA LYS A 296 16.40 4.35 39.59
C LYS A 296 15.51 5.14 38.63
N ALA A 297 15.88 6.37 38.25
CA ALA A 297 15.14 7.15 37.28
C ALA A 297 15.14 6.45 35.89
N ILE A 298 16.26 5.84 35.47
CA ILE A 298 16.35 5.05 34.25
C ILE A 298 15.51 3.78 34.34
N GLU A 299 15.53 3.10 35.49
CA GLU A 299 14.72 1.86 35.71
C GLU A 299 13.22 2.12 35.67
N HIS A 300 12.78 3.23 36.28
CA HIS A 300 11.35 3.62 36.29
C HIS A 300 10.87 4.30 34.99
N MET A 301 11.78 4.64 34.08
CA MET A 301 11.40 5.22 32.81
C MET A 301 10.76 4.15 31.92
N VAL A 302 9.54 4.41 31.45
CA VAL A 302 8.89 3.56 30.42
C VAL A 302 9.72 3.67 29.15
N LYS A 303 10.47 2.62 28.84
CA LYS A 303 11.33 2.61 27.66
C LYS A 303 10.47 2.52 26.41
N LEU A 304 10.61 3.50 25.53
CA LEU A 304 10.03 3.44 24.20
C LEU A 304 10.79 2.38 23.40
N GLU A 305 10.03 1.54 22.71
CA GLU A 305 10.61 0.65 21.70
C GLU A 305 10.98 1.46 20.47
N ALA A 306 12.08 1.07 19.82
CA ALA A 306 12.41 1.67 18.54
C ALA A 306 11.21 1.46 17.61
N PRO A 307 10.64 2.52 17.02
CA PRO A 307 9.57 2.30 16.05
C PRO A 307 10.12 1.35 14.99
N ASP A 308 9.34 0.31 14.72
CA ASP A 308 9.68 -0.62 13.66
C ASP A 308 10.01 0.20 12.42
N ARG A 309 11.09 -0.16 11.77
CA ARG A 309 11.54 0.60 10.61
C ARG A 309 10.34 0.75 9.69
N PHE A 310 9.97 1.98 9.41
CA PHE A 310 9.20 2.29 8.21
C PHE A 310 9.98 1.57 7.11
N ASP A 311 9.49 0.40 6.70
CA ASP A 311 10.32 -0.52 5.92
C ASP A 311 10.47 0.05 4.53
N THR A 312 11.36 1.02 4.46
CA THR A 312 11.93 1.57 3.25
C THR A 312 13.11 0.72 2.77
N ARG A 313 13.13 -0.58 3.13
CA ARG A 313 14.08 -1.49 2.50
C ARG A 313 13.69 -1.60 1.04
N THR A 314 14.16 -0.65 0.28
CA THR A 314 14.14 -0.66 -1.17
C THR A 314 15.27 -1.57 -1.64
N PHE A 315 15.05 -2.31 -2.70
CA PHE A 315 16.14 -2.99 -3.39
C PHE A 315 17.17 -1.96 -3.82
N HIS A 316 18.34 -2.00 -3.29
CA HIS A 316 19.48 -1.24 -3.82
C HIS A 316 20.38 -2.14 -4.63
N ALA A 317 19.80 -2.80 -5.62
CA ALA A 317 20.58 -3.58 -6.56
C ALA A 317 20.89 -2.71 -7.77
N ASN A 318 22.10 -2.21 -7.83
CA ASN A 318 22.59 -1.46 -8.99
C ASN A 318 22.97 -2.46 -10.09
N PHE A 319 22.04 -2.75 -11.00
CA PHE A 319 22.25 -3.64 -12.13
C PHE A 319 22.64 -2.83 -13.36
N GLN A 320 23.92 -2.58 -13.51
CA GLN A 320 24.44 -2.03 -14.76
C GLN A 320 24.57 -3.17 -15.79
N PRO A 321 24.14 -2.98 -17.04
CA PRO A 321 24.38 -3.94 -18.11
C PRO A 321 25.88 -4.23 -18.31
N ASP A 322 26.22 -5.48 -18.63
CA ASP A 322 27.62 -5.83 -18.93
C ASP A 322 28.12 -5.24 -20.25
N LYS A 323 27.22 -5.06 -21.23
CA LYS A 323 27.53 -4.52 -22.55
C LYS A 323 26.56 -3.42 -22.91
N GLU A 324 27.03 -2.39 -23.56
CA GLU A 324 26.18 -1.35 -24.11
C GLU A 324 25.64 -1.76 -25.49
N THR A 325 24.36 -1.45 -25.75
CA THR A 325 23.73 -1.59 -27.06
C THR A 325 24.13 -0.46 -28.00
N GLY A 326 23.90 -0.64 -29.29
CA GLY A 326 23.85 0.48 -30.23
C GLY A 326 22.72 1.45 -29.91
N ASN A 327 22.66 2.58 -30.60
CA ASN A 327 21.57 3.56 -30.38
C ASN A 327 20.19 3.02 -30.77
N ASP A 328 20.12 2.28 -31.87
CA ASP A 328 18.90 1.61 -32.32
C ASP A 328 18.88 0.20 -31.72
N VAL A 329 17.93 -0.04 -30.84
CA VAL A 329 17.83 -1.30 -30.07
C VAL A 329 16.88 -2.29 -30.73
N LEU A 330 15.75 -1.81 -31.23
CA LEU A 330 14.72 -2.63 -31.86
C LEU A 330 13.97 -1.82 -32.93
N LEU A 331 13.82 -2.43 -34.11
CA LEU A 331 12.97 -1.92 -35.19
C LEU A 331 11.94 -2.98 -35.51
N VAL A 332 10.66 -2.61 -35.46
CA VAL A 332 9.52 -3.47 -35.79
C VAL A 332 8.77 -2.86 -36.97
N THR A 333 8.56 -3.63 -38.04
CA THR A 333 7.94 -3.16 -39.27
C THR A 333 6.79 -4.06 -39.65
N ASN A 334 5.57 -3.53 -39.62
CA ASN A 334 4.32 -4.22 -40.01
C ASN A 334 4.21 -5.64 -39.44
N LEU A 335 4.65 -5.84 -38.21
CA LEU A 335 4.68 -7.13 -37.54
C LEU A 335 3.27 -7.58 -37.19
N ALA A 336 2.75 -8.58 -37.88
CA ALA A 336 1.48 -9.22 -37.58
C ALA A 336 1.70 -10.29 -36.51
N ILE A 337 1.09 -10.09 -35.34
CA ILE A 337 1.17 -10.99 -34.18
C ILE A 337 -0.13 -11.77 -34.01
N GLY A 338 -0.04 -13.02 -33.61
CA GLY A 338 -1.21 -13.90 -33.41
C GLY A 338 -0.79 -15.36 -33.33
N TYR A 339 -1.76 -16.24 -33.27
CA TYR A 339 -1.59 -17.70 -33.36
C TYR A 339 -2.00 -18.19 -34.74
N ASP A 340 -3.27 -18.54 -34.93
CA ASP A 340 -3.84 -18.96 -36.23
C ASP A 340 -4.29 -17.76 -37.07
N HIS A 341 -4.66 -16.65 -36.39
CA HIS A 341 -5.12 -15.42 -37.01
C HIS A 341 -4.40 -14.22 -36.42
N PRO A 342 -4.18 -13.15 -37.22
CA PRO A 342 -3.56 -11.93 -36.71
C PRO A 342 -4.49 -11.26 -35.70
N LEU A 343 -3.96 -11.00 -34.51
CA LEU A 343 -4.64 -10.23 -33.46
C LEU A 343 -4.45 -8.73 -33.68
N SER A 344 -3.23 -8.34 -34.04
CA SER A 344 -2.87 -6.93 -34.27
C SER A 344 -1.64 -6.84 -35.18
N THR A 345 -1.48 -5.69 -35.85
CA THR A 345 -0.28 -5.36 -36.63
C THR A 345 0.43 -4.18 -35.97
N VAL A 346 1.72 -4.32 -35.73
CA VAL A 346 2.51 -3.38 -34.92
C VAL A 346 3.72 -2.86 -35.70
N SER A 347 3.97 -1.55 -35.61
CA SER A 347 5.16 -0.92 -36.15
C SER A 347 5.68 0.12 -35.17
N PHE A 348 6.94 -0.01 -34.71
CA PHE A 348 7.60 0.96 -33.85
C PHE A 348 9.12 0.80 -33.89
N ASP A 349 9.81 1.83 -33.47
CA ASP A 349 11.25 1.83 -33.21
C ASP A 349 11.52 2.01 -31.71
N LEU A 350 12.64 1.49 -31.22
CA LEU A 350 13.06 1.64 -29.83
C LEU A 350 14.55 1.94 -29.75
N LYS A 351 14.90 3.01 -29.04
CA LYS A 351 16.28 3.48 -28.86
C LYS A 351 16.83 3.11 -27.49
N LYS A 352 18.15 3.17 -27.36
CA LYS A 352 18.86 2.91 -26.11
C LYS A 352 18.33 3.79 -24.97
N GLY A 353 18.02 3.14 -23.84
CA GLY A 353 17.54 3.82 -22.64
C GLY A 353 16.05 4.20 -22.65
N GLU A 354 15.33 3.95 -23.75
CA GLU A 354 13.88 4.16 -23.77
C GLU A 354 13.15 3.07 -22.99
N LYS A 355 12.02 3.47 -22.39
CA LYS A 355 11.16 2.62 -21.56
C LYS A 355 9.76 2.62 -22.15
N LEU A 356 9.47 1.61 -22.94
CA LEU A 356 8.22 1.45 -23.67
C LEU A 356 7.20 0.69 -22.81
N GLY A 357 6.15 1.38 -22.38
CA GLY A 357 4.96 0.78 -21.77
C GLY A 357 3.96 0.36 -22.82
N ILE A 358 3.43 -0.86 -22.73
CA ILE A 358 2.43 -1.40 -23.65
C ILE A 358 1.10 -1.45 -22.90
N LEU A 359 0.08 -0.74 -23.44
CA LEU A 359 -1.25 -0.61 -22.86
C LEU A 359 -2.31 -1.17 -23.83
N GLY A 360 -3.51 -1.44 -23.32
CA GLY A 360 -4.66 -1.85 -24.11
C GLY A 360 -5.50 -2.92 -23.41
N GLY A 361 -6.66 -3.23 -23.99
CA GLY A 361 -7.58 -4.23 -23.48
C GLY A 361 -7.01 -5.64 -23.40
N ASN A 362 -7.68 -6.50 -22.64
CA ASN A 362 -7.30 -7.92 -22.56
C ASN A 362 -7.60 -8.64 -23.90
N GLY A 363 -6.72 -9.54 -24.29
CA GLY A 363 -6.89 -10.33 -25.53
C GLY A 363 -6.39 -9.66 -26.82
N LEU A 364 -5.98 -8.39 -26.80
CA LEU A 364 -5.51 -7.67 -28.01
C LEU A 364 -4.10 -8.06 -28.49
N GLY A 365 -3.43 -8.97 -27.79
CA GLY A 365 -2.13 -9.51 -28.24
C GLY A 365 -0.89 -8.91 -27.58
N LYS A 366 -1.01 -8.17 -26.45
CA LYS A 366 0.13 -7.57 -25.74
C LYS A 366 1.20 -8.59 -25.37
N SER A 367 0.83 -9.63 -24.62
CA SER A 367 1.77 -10.73 -24.27
C SER A 367 2.23 -11.53 -25.47
N THR A 368 1.39 -11.63 -26.53
CA THR A 368 1.77 -12.26 -27.79
C THR A 368 2.87 -11.49 -28.49
N LEU A 369 2.82 -10.14 -28.47
CA LEU A 369 3.91 -9.29 -28.96
C LEU A 369 5.21 -9.58 -28.22
N LEU A 370 5.19 -9.59 -26.87
CA LEU A 370 6.39 -9.86 -26.07
C LEU A 370 6.97 -11.25 -26.40
N LYS A 371 6.14 -12.29 -26.47
CA LYS A 371 6.56 -13.65 -26.83
C LYS A 371 7.14 -13.73 -28.25
N THR A 372 6.59 -12.97 -29.19
CA THR A 372 7.13 -12.89 -30.55
C THR A 372 8.50 -12.22 -30.58
N LEU A 373 8.67 -11.09 -29.84
CA LEU A 373 9.94 -10.37 -29.76
C LEU A 373 11.05 -11.20 -29.12
N VAL A 374 10.74 -12.02 -28.12
CA VAL A 374 11.74 -12.91 -27.48
C VAL A 374 11.96 -14.23 -28.24
N GLY A 375 11.28 -14.42 -29.38
CA GLY A 375 11.46 -15.59 -30.25
C GLY A 375 10.75 -16.86 -29.77
N GLN A 376 9.81 -16.77 -28.79
CA GLN A 376 8.98 -17.91 -28.35
C GLN A 376 7.82 -18.19 -29.30
N LEU A 377 7.40 -17.20 -30.07
CA LEU A 377 6.35 -17.31 -31.07
C LEU A 377 6.83 -16.72 -32.39
N ALA A 378 6.55 -17.41 -33.50
CA ALA A 378 6.88 -16.88 -34.81
C ALA A 378 5.88 -15.79 -35.24
N PRO A 379 6.32 -14.70 -35.89
CA PRO A 379 5.42 -13.71 -36.44
C PRO A 379 4.62 -14.30 -37.61
N LEU A 380 3.37 -13.85 -37.78
CA LEU A 380 2.54 -14.25 -38.90
C LEU A 380 2.91 -13.53 -40.21
N ALA A 381 3.34 -12.26 -40.10
CA ALA A 381 3.86 -11.45 -41.21
C ALA A 381 4.70 -10.28 -40.65
N GLY A 382 5.42 -9.58 -41.54
CA GLY A 382 6.30 -8.48 -41.14
C GLY A 382 7.61 -8.97 -40.56
N GLU A 383 8.41 -8.04 -40.03
CA GLU A 383 9.74 -8.34 -39.51
C GLU A 383 10.08 -7.47 -38.28
N TYR A 384 10.97 -7.98 -37.47
CA TYR A 384 11.61 -7.23 -36.40
C TYR A 384 13.11 -7.51 -36.34
N ASN A 385 13.88 -6.48 -36.05
CA ASN A 385 15.33 -6.58 -36.03
C ASN A 385 15.90 -5.93 -34.75
N PHE A 386 16.64 -6.70 -33.96
CA PHE A 386 17.41 -6.17 -32.85
C PHE A 386 18.73 -5.56 -33.32
N GLY A 387 19.12 -4.48 -32.67
CA GLY A 387 20.41 -3.82 -32.87
C GLY A 387 21.59 -4.66 -32.39
N THR A 388 22.78 -4.06 -32.48
CA THR A 388 24.03 -4.74 -32.10
C THR A 388 24.14 -4.90 -30.59
N ASN A 389 24.74 -6.03 -30.17
CA ASN A 389 25.03 -6.37 -28.76
C ASN A 389 23.80 -6.46 -27.84
N VAL A 390 22.60 -6.65 -28.36
CA VAL A 390 21.38 -6.79 -27.55
C VAL A 390 21.42 -8.10 -26.77
N GLN A 391 21.23 -7.99 -25.45
CA GLN A 391 21.05 -9.11 -24.50
C GLN A 391 19.74 -8.95 -23.80
N ILE A 392 18.77 -9.84 -24.06
CA ILE A 392 17.41 -9.76 -23.55
C ILE A 392 17.29 -10.52 -22.24
N GLY A 393 16.75 -9.85 -21.20
CA GLY A 393 16.20 -10.47 -20.01
C GLY A 393 14.67 -10.48 -20.12
N TYR A 394 14.08 -11.67 -20.19
CA TYR A 394 12.63 -11.83 -20.32
C TYR A 394 12.01 -12.34 -19.01
N PHE A 395 10.93 -11.67 -18.60
CA PHE A 395 10.09 -12.10 -17.49
C PHE A 395 8.68 -12.37 -17.99
N ASP A 396 8.20 -13.58 -17.73
CA ASP A 396 6.84 -14.02 -18.02
C ASP A 396 6.14 -14.36 -16.69
N GLN A 397 4.87 -14.04 -16.59
CA GLN A 397 4.04 -14.37 -15.43
C GLN A 397 4.05 -15.88 -15.10
N GLN A 398 4.21 -16.76 -16.09
CA GLN A 398 4.32 -18.20 -15.88
C GLN A 398 5.60 -18.60 -15.10
N MET A 399 6.68 -17.81 -15.24
CA MET A 399 7.92 -18.03 -14.46
C MET A 399 7.69 -17.86 -12.96
N ALA A 400 6.74 -17.00 -12.57
CA ALA A 400 6.35 -16.81 -11.17
C ALA A 400 5.45 -17.95 -10.65
N MET A 401 4.92 -18.80 -11.51
CA MET A 401 4.13 -19.98 -11.11
C MET A 401 4.99 -21.24 -10.90
N TYR A 402 6.30 -21.13 -11.13
CA TYR A 402 7.24 -22.22 -10.91
C TYR A 402 7.18 -22.71 -9.46
N SER A 403 7.16 -24.02 -9.29
CA SER A 403 7.16 -24.69 -7.99
C SER A 403 8.24 -25.77 -7.95
N SER A 404 9.02 -25.79 -6.88
CA SER A 404 10.09 -26.75 -6.67
C SER A 404 10.29 -26.98 -5.17
N ARG A 405 10.78 -28.18 -4.82
CA ARG A 405 11.19 -28.51 -3.45
C ARG A 405 12.59 -28.02 -3.10
N LYS A 406 13.30 -27.40 -4.05
CA LYS A 406 14.61 -26.78 -3.78
C LYS A 406 14.41 -25.56 -2.89
N THR A 407 15.45 -25.24 -2.11
CA THR A 407 15.47 -23.96 -1.40
C THR A 407 15.71 -22.81 -2.39
N VAL A 408 15.35 -21.61 -1.97
CA VAL A 408 15.64 -20.38 -2.75
C VAL A 408 17.11 -20.27 -3.07
N LEU A 409 17.99 -20.57 -2.13
CA LEU A 409 19.44 -20.52 -2.29
C LEU A 409 19.93 -21.57 -3.31
N ASP A 410 19.52 -22.83 -3.16
CA ASP A 410 19.95 -23.91 -4.06
C ASP A 410 19.49 -23.65 -5.49
N ASP A 411 18.23 -23.22 -5.67
CA ASP A 411 17.67 -22.95 -6.99
C ASP A 411 18.36 -21.76 -7.68
N PHE A 412 18.73 -20.73 -6.91
CA PHE A 412 19.51 -19.61 -7.42
C PHE A 412 20.95 -20.02 -7.74
N TRP A 413 21.57 -20.81 -6.89
CA TRP A 413 22.96 -21.23 -7.04
C TRP A 413 23.17 -22.22 -8.19
N ASP A 414 22.21 -23.10 -8.46
CA ASP A 414 22.23 -24.00 -9.61
C ASP A 414 22.32 -23.24 -10.95
N GLU A 415 21.70 -22.06 -11.02
CA GLU A 415 21.75 -21.20 -12.21
C GLU A 415 23.05 -20.41 -12.29
N PHE A 416 23.67 -20.13 -11.15
CA PHE A 416 24.92 -19.33 -11.06
C PHE A 416 26.00 -20.09 -10.28
N PRO A 417 26.49 -21.26 -10.76
CA PRO A 417 27.40 -22.13 -10.01
C PRO A 417 28.77 -21.53 -9.74
N ASN A 418 29.14 -20.46 -10.45
CA ASN A 418 30.42 -19.78 -10.27
C ASN A 418 30.44 -18.78 -9.13
N LEU A 419 29.30 -18.52 -8.50
CA LEU A 419 29.21 -17.62 -7.35
C LEU A 419 29.61 -18.35 -6.07
N THR A 420 30.24 -17.62 -5.16
CA THR A 420 30.38 -18.06 -3.78
C THR A 420 29.03 -17.98 -3.07
N GLU A 421 28.86 -18.76 -2.00
CA GLU A 421 27.63 -18.73 -1.16
C GLU A 421 27.33 -17.30 -0.69
N THR A 422 28.35 -16.56 -0.28
CA THR A 422 28.20 -15.17 0.18
C THR A 422 27.70 -14.25 -0.93
N GLU A 423 28.19 -14.41 -2.16
CA GLU A 423 27.72 -13.62 -3.32
C GLU A 423 26.29 -13.99 -3.72
N ALA A 424 25.92 -15.28 -3.63
CA ALA A 424 24.55 -15.72 -3.87
C ALA A 424 23.59 -15.15 -2.82
N ARG A 425 23.94 -15.23 -1.53
CA ARG A 425 23.15 -14.65 -0.44
C ARG A 425 23.04 -13.11 -0.56
N ASN A 426 24.10 -12.42 -0.94
CA ASN A 426 24.06 -10.97 -1.17
C ASN A 426 23.14 -10.59 -2.33
N ALA A 427 23.18 -11.37 -3.42
CA ALA A 427 22.27 -11.14 -4.54
C ALA A 427 20.80 -11.37 -4.14
N LEU A 428 20.51 -12.45 -3.44
CA LEU A 428 19.18 -12.75 -2.91
C LEU A 428 18.75 -11.72 -1.85
N GLY A 429 19.66 -11.29 -0.98
CA GLY A 429 19.42 -10.25 0.02
C GLY A 429 19.04 -8.90 -0.59
N ALA A 430 19.61 -8.57 -1.76
CA ALA A 430 19.19 -7.41 -2.52
C ALA A 430 17.72 -7.49 -2.97
N PHE A 431 17.10 -8.66 -3.07
CA PHE A 431 15.70 -8.90 -3.36
C PHE A 431 14.89 -9.30 -2.12
N MET A 432 15.35 -8.92 -0.93
CA MET A 432 14.69 -9.13 0.36
C MET A 432 14.58 -10.60 0.79
N PHE A 433 15.37 -11.50 0.26
CA PHE A 433 15.55 -12.84 0.81
C PHE A 433 16.68 -12.79 1.85
N THR A 434 16.33 -12.63 3.13
CA THR A 434 17.30 -12.42 4.21
C THR A 434 17.18 -13.50 5.28
N GLY A 435 18.28 -13.77 5.99
CA GLY A 435 18.30 -14.73 7.10
C GLY A 435 17.82 -16.14 6.70
N GLU A 436 16.73 -16.58 7.29
CA GLU A 436 16.12 -17.90 7.04
C GLU A 436 15.33 -17.99 5.73
N ASP A 437 14.96 -16.85 5.12
CA ASP A 437 14.16 -16.85 3.90
C ASP A 437 14.84 -17.55 2.72
N VAL A 438 16.17 -17.52 2.67
CA VAL A 438 16.95 -18.19 1.62
C VAL A 438 16.86 -19.71 1.66
N PHE A 439 16.46 -20.28 2.82
CA PHE A 439 16.30 -21.73 3.02
C PHE A 439 14.85 -22.21 2.86
N LYS A 440 13.89 -21.28 2.65
CA LYS A 440 12.51 -21.65 2.33
C LYS A 440 12.46 -22.41 1.01
N ASN A 441 11.61 -23.42 0.93
CA ASN A 441 11.33 -24.10 -0.34
C ASN A 441 10.52 -23.20 -1.26
N ILE A 442 10.75 -23.28 -2.57
CA ILE A 442 10.08 -22.45 -3.57
C ILE A 442 8.56 -22.67 -3.59
N ASP A 443 8.09 -23.90 -3.29
CA ASP A 443 6.67 -24.21 -3.20
C ASP A 443 5.97 -23.50 -2.04
N MET A 444 6.71 -23.12 -0.98
CA MET A 444 6.20 -22.36 0.17
C MET A 444 6.21 -20.84 -0.06
N LEU A 445 6.83 -20.35 -1.13
CA LEU A 445 6.89 -18.93 -1.43
C LEU A 445 5.53 -18.40 -1.89
N SER A 446 5.18 -17.21 -1.41
CA SER A 446 4.07 -16.41 -1.96
C SER A 446 4.32 -16.03 -3.42
N GLY A 447 3.24 -15.68 -4.15
CA GLY A 447 3.36 -15.24 -5.55
C GLY A 447 4.34 -14.06 -5.72
N GLY A 448 4.29 -13.08 -4.84
CA GLY A 448 5.22 -11.93 -4.86
C GLY A 448 6.68 -12.31 -4.59
N GLU A 449 6.94 -13.27 -3.70
CA GLU A 449 8.31 -13.79 -3.46
C GLU A 449 8.84 -14.53 -4.69
N LYS A 450 8.01 -15.33 -5.36
CA LYS A 450 8.39 -16.00 -6.61
C LYS A 450 8.74 -15.01 -7.72
N VAL A 451 7.96 -13.94 -7.86
CA VAL A 451 8.27 -12.84 -8.81
C VAL A 451 9.62 -12.21 -8.47
N ARG A 452 9.88 -11.89 -7.19
CA ARG A 452 11.18 -11.33 -6.77
C ARG A 452 12.36 -12.26 -7.07
N LEU A 453 12.20 -13.57 -6.85
CA LEU A 453 13.23 -14.56 -7.15
C LEU A 453 13.51 -14.62 -8.67
N ALA A 454 12.47 -14.67 -9.49
CA ALA A 454 12.61 -14.67 -10.95
C ALA A 454 13.29 -13.40 -11.47
N LEU A 455 12.91 -12.22 -10.96
CA LEU A 455 13.56 -10.95 -11.29
C LEU A 455 15.03 -10.92 -10.84
N CYS A 456 15.33 -11.43 -9.63
CA CYS A 456 16.71 -11.58 -9.15
C CYS A 456 17.57 -12.36 -10.13
N LYS A 457 17.10 -13.51 -10.61
CA LYS A 457 17.80 -14.35 -11.59
C LYS A 457 18.02 -13.64 -12.92
N ILE A 458 16.98 -12.98 -13.45
CA ILE A 458 17.07 -12.24 -14.71
C ILE A 458 18.10 -11.12 -14.62
N LEU A 459 18.01 -10.30 -13.57
CA LEU A 459 18.86 -9.12 -13.40
C LEU A 459 20.32 -9.49 -13.05
N LYS A 460 20.54 -10.63 -12.40
CA LYS A 460 21.90 -11.15 -12.15
C LYS A 460 22.66 -11.47 -13.44
N ARG A 461 21.96 -11.78 -14.52
CA ARG A 461 22.55 -11.99 -15.87
C ARG A 461 22.97 -10.67 -16.55
N ARG A 462 22.63 -9.51 -15.96
CA ARG A 462 22.96 -8.16 -16.43
C ARG A 462 22.55 -7.87 -17.88
N PRO A 463 21.30 -8.13 -18.28
CA PRO A 463 20.82 -7.81 -19.60
C PRO A 463 20.83 -6.30 -19.85
N ASN A 464 20.91 -5.89 -21.12
CA ASN A 464 20.80 -4.49 -21.52
C ASN A 464 19.42 -4.14 -22.09
N VAL A 465 18.59 -5.14 -22.36
CA VAL A 465 17.18 -4.99 -22.72
C VAL A 465 16.33 -5.88 -21.79
N LEU A 466 15.38 -5.30 -21.10
CA LEU A 466 14.41 -6.01 -20.29
C LEU A 466 13.06 -6.06 -21.01
N VAL A 467 12.46 -7.24 -21.06
CA VAL A 467 11.11 -7.47 -21.57
C VAL A 467 10.28 -8.09 -20.45
N LEU A 468 9.28 -7.36 -19.93
CA LEU A 468 8.53 -7.76 -18.74
C LEU A 468 7.05 -7.87 -19.05
N ASP A 469 6.44 -9.03 -18.76
CA ASP A 469 5.00 -9.27 -18.90
C ASP A 469 4.33 -9.30 -17.53
N GLU A 470 3.57 -8.25 -17.21
CA GLU A 470 2.85 -8.04 -15.93
C GLU A 470 3.71 -8.25 -14.67
N PRO A 471 4.86 -7.56 -14.53
CA PRO A 471 5.80 -7.81 -13.43
C PRO A 471 5.29 -7.38 -12.05
N THR A 472 4.25 -6.56 -11.99
CA THR A 472 3.65 -6.04 -10.74
C THR A 472 2.58 -6.94 -10.16
N ASN A 473 2.11 -7.96 -10.90
CA ASN A 473 1.07 -8.87 -10.44
C ASN A 473 1.53 -9.69 -9.23
N HIS A 474 0.64 -9.88 -8.27
CA HIS A 474 0.88 -10.58 -7.00
C HIS A 474 1.90 -9.93 -6.06
N MET A 475 2.45 -8.75 -6.40
CA MET A 475 3.31 -7.99 -5.51
C MET A 475 2.51 -7.12 -4.55
N ASP A 476 2.95 -7.05 -3.32
CA ASP A 476 2.46 -6.04 -2.38
C ASP A 476 2.97 -4.64 -2.74
N ILE A 477 2.40 -3.62 -2.12
CA ILE A 477 2.70 -2.22 -2.44
C ILE A 477 4.20 -1.92 -2.28
N VAL A 478 4.84 -2.44 -1.23
CA VAL A 478 6.28 -2.25 -0.98
C VAL A 478 7.13 -2.89 -2.07
N GLY A 479 6.77 -4.11 -2.50
CA GLY A 479 7.41 -4.79 -3.62
C GLY A 479 7.29 -4.02 -4.93
N LYS A 480 6.10 -3.47 -5.22
CA LYS A 480 5.85 -2.64 -6.39
C LYS A 480 6.70 -1.37 -6.38
N GLU A 481 6.71 -0.61 -5.27
CA GLU A 481 7.52 0.60 -5.11
C GLU A 481 9.01 0.35 -5.34
N THR A 482 9.48 -0.78 -4.87
CA THR A 482 10.86 -1.18 -5.02
C THR A 482 11.19 -1.51 -6.47
N LEU A 483 10.33 -2.29 -7.15
CA LEU A 483 10.47 -2.60 -8.57
C LEU A 483 10.45 -1.34 -9.42
N GLU A 484 9.54 -0.41 -9.14
CA GLU A 484 9.44 0.90 -9.81
C GLU A 484 10.74 1.70 -9.71
N SER A 485 11.28 1.84 -8.50
CA SER A 485 12.53 2.57 -8.28
C SER A 485 13.69 1.93 -9.03
N MET A 486 13.80 0.61 -8.98
CA MET A 486 14.84 -0.15 -9.63
C MET A 486 14.77 -0.01 -11.17
N LEU A 487 13.56 -0.15 -11.76
CA LEU A 487 13.38 -0.03 -13.19
C LEU A 487 13.48 1.42 -13.68
N LYS A 488 13.17 2.39 -12.83
CA LYS A 488 13.41 3.81 -13.12
C LYS A 488 14.91 4.10 -13.22
N ASP A 489 15.73 3.51 -12.36
CA ASP A 489 17.17 3.72 -12.31
C ASP A 489 17.94 2.79 -13.30
N PHE A 490 17.26 1.83 -13.91
CA PHE A 490 17.85 0.95 -14.90
C PHE A 490 18.30 1.73 -16.15
N SER A 491 19.60 1.66 -16.46
CA SER A 491 20.22 2.39 -17.57
C SER A 491 20.02 1.74 -18.95
N GLY A 492 19.52 0.51 -18.99
CA GLY A 492 19.19 -0.22 -20.21
C GLY A 492 17.83 0.18 -20.80
N THR A 493 17.44 -0.52 -21.84
CA THR A 493 16.15 -0.34 -22.53
C THR A 493 15.11 -1.28 -21.94
N LEU A 494 13.87 -0.81 -21.79
CA LEU A 494 12.78 -1.56 -21.17
C LEU A 494 11.56 -1.62 -22.09
N ILE A 495 11.00 -2.81 -22.24
CA ILE A 495 9.68 -3.05 -22.85
C ILE A 495 8.84 -3.78 -21.83
N PHE A 496 7.66 -3.26 -21.49
CA PHE A 496 6.82 -3.93 -20.51
C PHE A 496 5.32 -3.78 -20.78
N VAL A 497 4.59 -4.79 -20.38
CA VAL A 497 3.14 -4.78 -20.29
C VAL A 497 2.77 -4.64 -18.81
N SER A 498 1.89 -3.72 -18.47
CA SER A 498 1.33 -3.64 -17.12
C SER A 498 -0.03 -2.98 -17.12
N HIS A 499 -0.92 -3.48 -16.25
CA HIS A 499 -2.20 -2.86 -15.92
C HIS A 499 -2.11 -1.95 -14.69
N ASP A 500 -0.96 -1.89 -14.03
CA ASP A 500 -0.68 -0.99 -12.92
C ASP A 500 -0.37 0.42 -13.45
N ARG A 501 -1.37 1.30 -13.40
CA ARG A 501 -1.26 2.68 -13.92
C ARG A 501 -0.16 3.48 -13.23
N TYR A 502 0.04 3.26 -11.92
CA TYR A 502 1.06 3.96 -11.16
C TYR A 502 2.47 3.52 -11.58
N PHE A 503 2.65 2.22 -11.83
CA PHE A 503 3.88 1.67 -12.38
C PHE A 503 4.18 2.23 -13.77
N VAL A 504 3.18 2.24 -14.67
CA VAL A 504 3.32 2.81 -16.02
C VAL A 504 3.68 4.30 -15.94
N HIS A 505 2.98 5.08 -15.11
CA HIS A 505 3.25 6.50 -14.91
C HIS A 505 4.68 6.79 -14.44
N LYS A 506 5.22 5.98 -13.53
CA LYS A 506 6.57 6.18 -12.98
C LYS A 506 7.70 5.74 -13.91
N VAL A 507 7.48 4.70 -14.72
CA VAL A 507 8.53 4.00 -15.44
C VAL A 507 8.53 4.29 -16.93
N ALA A 508 7.34 4.37 -17.59
CA ALA A 508 7.25 4.56 -19.02
C ALA A 508 7.59 6.01 -19.43
N ASN A 509 8.40 6.15 -20.46
CA ASN A 509 8.62 7.43 -21.16
C ASN A 509 8.07 7.42 -22.60
N ARG A 510 7.65 6.26 -23.09
CA ARG A 510 6.91 6.06 -24.35
C ARG A 510 5.82 5.05 -24.15
N LEU A 511 4.73 5.15 -24.91
CA LEU A 511 3.59 4.23 -24.82
C LEU A 511 3.24 3.66 -26.20
N LEU A 512 2.96 2.36 -26.22
CA LEU A 512 2.35 1.66 -27.33
C LEU A 512 0.96 1.19 -26.89
N VAL A 513 -0.07 1.80 -27.43
CA VAL A 513 -1.47 1.52 -27.05
C VAL A 513 -2.11 0.63 -28.09
N PHE A 514 -2.65 -0.50 -27.65
CA PHE A 514 -3.44 -1.42 -28.44
C PHE A 514 -4.91 -1.03 -28.37
N GLU A 515 -5.49 -0.72 -29.51
CA GLU A 515 -6.92 -0.49 -29.72
C GLU A 515 -7.45 -1.51 -30.73
N ASP A 516 -8.75 -1.63 -30.91
CA ASP A 516 -9.37 -2.67 -31.72
C ASP A 516 -8.76 -2.82 -33.12
N GLY A 517 -7.81 -3.77 -33.25
CA GLY A 517 -7.13 -4.10 -34.50
C GLY A 517 -6.00 -3.15 -34.94
N THR A 518 -5.75 -2.08 -34.21
CA THR A 518 -4.70 -1.07 -34.49
C THR A 518 -3.81 -0.83 -33.29
N THR A 519 -2.62 -0.24 -33.54
CA THR A 519 -1.71 0.16 -32.47
C THR A 519 -1.24 1.58 -32.69
N HIS A 520 -1.18 2.36 -31.60
CA HIS A 520 -0.74 3.74 -31.62
C HIS A 520 0.51 3.92 -30.75
N LEU A 521 1.56 4.50 -31.34
CA LEU A 521 2.79 4.80 -30.63
C LEU A 521 2.78 6.27 -30.19
N TYR A 522 2.95 6.51 -28.90
CA TYR A 522 3.08 7.83 -28.29
C TYR A 522 4.52 8.06 -27.82
N GLN A 523 5.08 9.23 -28.14
CA GLN A 523 6.45 9.64 -27.80
C GLN A 523 6.54 10.31 -26.42
N PHE A 524 5.58 10.07 -25.56
CA PHE A 524 5.42 10.67 -24.24
C PHE A 524 4.90 9.65 -23.22
N GLY A 525 4.95 10.00 -21.95
CA GLY A 525 4.56 9.14 -20.83
C GLY A 525 3.06 9.08 -20.56
N TYR A 526 2.70 8.41 -19.47
CA TYR A 526 1.31 8.11 -19.13
C TYR A 526 0.50 9.36 -18.76
N GLU A 527 1.12 10.35 -18.12
CA GLU A 527 0.44 11.60 -17.70
C GLU A 527 -0.09 12.39 -18.91
N GLU A 528 0.77 12.64 -19.89
CA GLU A 528 0.40 13.33 -21.12
C GLU A 528 -0.62 12.54 -21.96
N TYR A 529 -0.56 11.19 -21.88
CA TYR A 529 -1.56 10.32 -22.49
C TYR A 529 -2.94 10.50 -21.85
N GLN A 530 -3.01 10.55 -20.52
CA GLN A 530 -4.27 10.81 -19.80
C GLN A 530 -4.83 12.20 -20.11
N GLU A 531 -3.99 13.23 -20.13
CA GLU A 531 -4.42 14.58 -20.52
C GLU A 531 -4.98 14.64 -21.95
N LYS A 532 -4.41 13.83 -22.85
CA LYS A 532 -4.92 13.70 -24.23
C LYS A 532 -6.31 13.05 -24.25
N LEU A 533 -6.51 11.96 -23.55
CA LEU A 533 -7.80 11.27 -23.42
C LEU A 533 -8.87 12.17 -22.80
N ASP A 534 -8.52 12.94 -21.77
CA ASP A 534 -9.45 13.89 -21.13
C ASP A 534 -9.86 15.02 -22.07
N ARG A 535 -8.96 15.50 -22.94
CA ARG A 535 -9.27 16.49 -23.99
C ARG A 535 -10.20 15.91 -25.05
N GLU A 536 -9.93 14.73 -25.55
CA GLU A 536 -10.75 14.04 -26.56
C GLU A 536 -12.16 13.73 -26.02
N ALA A 537 -12.26 13.30 -24.74
CA ALA A 537 -13.54 13.08 -24.06
C ALA A 537 -14.35 14.39 -23.88
N ALA A 538 -13.67 15.51 -23.60
CA ALA A 538 -14.30 16.81 -23.47
C ALA A 538 -14.81 17.35 -24.82
N GLU A 539 -14.13 17.06 -25.93
CA GLU A 539 -14.50 17.46 -27.29
C GLU A 539 -15.64 16.61 -27.86
N SER A 540 -15.66 15.31 -27.56
CA SER A 540 -16.69 14.38 -28.06
C SER A 540 -18.04 14.49 -27.34
N GLY A 541 -18.11 15.19 -26.20
CA GLY A 541 -19.32 15.32 -25.38
C GLY A 541 -19.72 14.02 -24.65
N ASP A 542 -18.95 12.97 -24.78
CA ASP A 542 -19.19 11.63 -24.24
C ASP A 542 -18.42 11.42 -22.91
N ASP A 543 -18.41 12.46 -22.07
CA ASP A 543 -17.73 12.41 -20.76
C ASP A 543 -18.57 11.58 -19.77
N TYR A 544 -18.48 10.26 -19.89
CA TYR A 544 -19.08 9.31 -18.95
C TYR A 544 -18.53 9.44 -17.53
N ARG A 545 -17.40 10.15 -17.34
CA ARG A 545 -16.82 10.47 -16.02
C ARG A 545 -17.57 11.63 -15.34
N LYS A 546 -18.18 12.54 -16.12
CA LYS A 546 -18.92 13.71 -15.60
C LYS A 546 -20.43 13.54 -15.54
N ASN A 547 -20.99 12.48 -16.12
CA ASN A 547 -22.43 12.26 -16.13
C ASN A 547 -22.85 10.98 -15.37
N PRO A 548 -22.86 11.01 -14.01
CA PRO A 548 -23.34 9.90 -13.19
C PRO A 548 -24.84 9.60 -13.40
N ALA A 549 -25.59 10.53 -14.00
CA ALA A 549 -27.01 10.38 -14.25
C ALA A 549 -27.36 9.35 -15.33
N ALA A 550 -26.38 8.88 -16.13
CA ALA A 550 -26.59 7.76 -17.05
C ALA A 550 -26.64 6.39 -16.33
N LEU A 551 -26.31 6.33 -15.04
CA LEU A 551 -26.27 5.11 -14.20
C LEU A 551 -27.36 5.08 -13.13
N GLY A 552 -28.53 5.62 -13.39
CA GLY A 552 -29.71 5.37 -12.54
C GLY A 552 -29.93 6.37 -11.42
N GLY A 553 -30.97 7.16 -11.57
CA GLY A 553 -31.89 7.63 -10.55
C GLY A 553 -31.40 8.60 -9.49
N ALA A 554 -31.68 9.87 -9.71
CA ALA A 554 -32.01 10.91 -8.73
C ALA A 554 -31.43 10.80 -7.31
N ILE A 555 -30.40 11.57 -7.02
CA ILE A 555 -30.13 12.08 -5.68
C ILE A 555 -29.90 13.60 -5.76
N SER A 556 -30.70 14.26 -4.91
CA SER A 556 -30.85 15.66 -4.65
C SER A 556 -29.55 16.48 -4.57
N GLN A 557 -29.53 17.61 -5.29
CA GLN A 557 -28.60 18.71 -5.06
C GLN A 557 -28.93 19.37 -3.71
N ASN A 558 -27.93 19.46 -2.82
CA ASN A 558 -27.77 20.63 -1.94
C ASN A 558 -26.40 20.63 -1.27
N GLY A 559 -25.70 21.74 -1.34
CA GLY A 559 -24.55 22.02 -0.49
C GLY A 559 -23.39 22.71 -1.21
N GLY A 560 -23.53 24.01 -1.48
CA GLY A 560 -22.42 24.85 -1.94
C GLY A 560 -21.38 25.03 -0.83
N ILE A 561 -20.09 24.95 -1.20
CA ILE A 561 -18.98 25.35 -0.35
C ILE A 561 -18.19 26.45 -1.04
N GLN A 562 -18.04 27.55 -0.30
CA GLN A 562 -17.31 28.75 -0.67
C GLN A 562 -15.80 28.50 -0.76
N GLN A 563 -15.19 29.06 -1.78
CA GLN A 563 -13.75 29.21 -1.91
C GLN A 563 -13.22 30.25 -0.92
N SER A 564 -12.21 29.90 -0.13
CA SER A 564 -11.39 30.84 0.62
C SER A 564 -10.05 31.08 -0.09
N LYS A 565 -9.78 32.37 -0.34
CA LYS A 565 -8.57 32.88 -0.98
C LYS A 565 -7.36 32.77 -0.05
N GLY A 566 -6.23 32.34 -0.62
CA GLY A 566 -4.94 32.34 0.04
C GLY A 566 -4.33 33.73 0.21
N THR A 567 -3.64 33.90 1.32
CA THR A 567 -2.87 35.12 1.65
C THR A 567 -1.40 34.89 1.31
N GLN A 568 -0.82 35.87 0.63
CA GLN A 568 0.62 35.93 0.31
C GLN A 568 1.44 36.28 1.55
N GLU A 569 2.51 35.55 1.78
CA GLU A 569 3.56 35.94 2.74
C GLU A 569 4.72 36.66 2.04
N THR A 570 5.06 37.79 2.63
CA THR A 570 6.14 38.67 2.21
C THR A 570 7.49 38.20 2.76
N GLY A 571 8.51 38.31 1.92
CA GLY A 571 9.87 37.84 2.23
C GLY A 571 10.60 38.65 3.29
N GLY A 572 11.22 37.94 4.23
CA GLY A 572 12.19 38.45 5.19
C GLY A 572 13.62 38.16 4.75
N LYS A 573 14.52 39.14 4.88
CA LYS A 573 15.94 39.06 4.52
C LYS A 573 16.70 38.05 5.37
N LYS A 574 17.40 37.10 4.74
CA LYS A 574 18.33 36.17 5.41
C LYS A 574 19.62 36.91 5.78
N ALA A 575 19.93 36.92 7.09
CA ALA A 575 21.26 37.28 7.61
C ALA A 575 22.24 36.12 7.35
N TYR A 576 23.48 36.47 7.00
CA TYR A 576 24.54 35.51 6.68
C TYR A 576 25.01 34.82 7.99
N TYR A 577 24.73 33.54 8.10
CA TYR A 577 25.08 32.69 9.24
C TYR A 577 26.45 32.05 9.01
N ASN A 578 27.38 32.19 9.99
CA ASN A 578 28.72 31.61 9.94
C ASN A 578 28.90 30.62 11.10
N PRO A 579 28.73 29.31 10.90
CA PRO A 579 28.72 28.27 11.94
C PRO A 579 30.04 28.16 12.73
N GLY A 580 31.18 28.39 12.09
CA GLY A 580 32.50 28.22 12.72
C GLY A 580 32.81 29.25 13.81
N LYS A 581 32.25 30.49 13.75
CA LYS A 581 32.44 31.50 14.81
C LYS A 581 31.58 31.25 16.03
N GLU A 582 30.38 30.70 15.85
CA GLU A 582 29.51 30.35 16.99
C GLU A 582 30.01 29.14 17.73
N ARG A 583 30.50 28.11 17.05
CA ARG A 583 31.13 26.94 17.65
C ARG A 583 32.27 27.32 18.57
N SER A 584 33.26 28.12 18.12
CA SER A 584 34.38 28.56 18.93
C SER A 584 33.97 29.42 20.14
N LYS A 585 32.83 30.11 20.04
CA LYS A 585 32.31 30.91 21.17
C LYS A 585 31.64 30.06 22.22
N ILE A 586 30.96 28.99 21.82
CA ILE A 586 30.33 28.03 22.74
C ILE A 586 31.37 27.12 23.37
N GLU A 587 32.36 26.62 22.64
CA GLU A 587 33.51 25.86 23.20
C GLU A 587 34.22 26.63 24.35
N LYS A 588 34.45 27.92 24.18
CA LYS A 588 35.02 28.75 25.22
C LYS A 588 34.12 28.90 26.46
N LYS A 589 32.78 28.97 26.25
CA LYS A 589 31.82 29.04 27.35
C LYS A 589 31.72 27.71 28.11
N VAL A 590 31.75 26.57 27.42
CA VAL A 590 31.78 25.24 28.01
C VAL A 590 33.02 25.08 28.88
N LYS A 591 34.20 25.42 28.36
CA LYS A 591 35.47 25.34 29.11
C LYS A 591 35.49 26.24 30.36
N LYS A 592 34.93 27.46 30.25
CA LYS A 592 34.80 28.37 31.38
C LYS A 592 33.87 27.83 32.48
N ALA A 593 32.74 27.24 32.09
CA ALA A 593 31.81 26.62 33.03
C ALA A 593 32.42 25.40 33.72
N GLU A 594 33.25 24.60 33.03
CA GLU A 594 34.05 23.50 33.63
C GLU A 594 35.05 23.99 34.65
N GLU A 595 35.77 25.09 34.37
CA GLU A 595 36.74 25.68 35.30
C GLU A 595 36.04 26.25 36.56
N GLU A 596 34.88 26.93 36.40
CA GLU A 596 34.09 27.45 37.53
C GLU A 596 33.51 26.32 38.39
N LEU A 597 33.03 25.24 37.80
CA LEU A 597 32.55 24.03 38.49
C LEU A 597 33.66 23.37 39.30
N ALA A 598 34.85 23.22 38.73
CA ALA A 598 36.00 22.61 39.42
C ALA A 598 36.42 23.39 40.66
N VAL A 599 36.41 24.74 40.59
CA VAL A 599 36.76 25.62 41.76
C VAL A 599 35.70 25.49 42.87
N LYS A 600 34.41 25.43 42.53
CA LYS A 600 33.34 25.25 43.52
C LYS A 600 33.35 23.86 44.14
N GLU A 601 33.67 22.80 43.36
CA GLU A 601 33.84 21.42 43.86
C GLU A 601 35.02 21.34 44.87
N GLU A 602 36.12 22.03 44.59
CA GLU A 602 37.27 22.07 45.51
C GLU A 602 36.92 22.78 46.84
N LYS A 603 36.16 23.88 46.79
CA LYS A 603 35.64 24.57 47.97
C LYS A 603 34.70 23.68 48.79
N LEU A 604 33.81 22.95 48.12
CA LEU A 604 32.87 22.02 48.77
C LEU A 604 33.63 20.90 49.51
N ASP A 605 34.67 20.33 48.90
CA ASP A 605 35.49 19.31 49.54
C ASP A 605 36.26 19.88 50.73
N ALA A 606 36.73 21.14 50.66
CA ALA A 606 37.39 21.82 51.78
C ALA A 606 36.43 22.04 52.97
N LEU A 607 35.20 22.52 52.72
CA LEU A 607 34.14 22.68 53.75
C LEU A 607 33.74 21.33 54.37
N LYS A 608 33.65 20.27 53.59
CA LYS A 608 33.37 18.91 54.09
C LYS A 608 34.49 18.34 54.93
N GLN A 609 35.78 18.69 54.66
CA GLN A 609 36.90 18.34 55.49
C GLN A 609 36.92 19.18 56.78
N GLU A 610 36.52 20.45 56.70
CA GLU A 610 36.42 21.32 57.84
C GLU A 610 35.37 20.86 58.86
N LEU A 611 34.21 20.35 58.36
CA LEU A 611 33.13 19.74 59.18
C LEU A 611 33.60 18.53 59.98
N LEU A 612 34.65 17.83 59.57
CA LEU A 612 35.20 16.63 60.18
C LEU A 612 36.28 16.97 61.27
N ARG A 613 36.67 18.26 61.48
CA ARG A 613 37.67 18.64 62.45
C ARG A 613 37.14 18.45 63.86
N PRO A 614 37.94 17.85 64.76
CA PRO A 614 37.54 17.58 66.16
C PRO A 614 37.19 18.83 66.97
N GLU A 615 37.70 20.00 66.56
CA GLU A 615 37.49 21.28 67.22
C GLU A 615 36.04 21.80 67.08
N TYR A 616 35.34 21.41 66.09
CA TYR A 616 33.96 21.81 65.83
C TYR A 616 32.87 20.82 66.31
N GLN A 617 33.26 19.62 66.72
CA GLN A 617 32.35 18.58 67.23
C GLN A 617 31.66 18.97 68.54
N SER A 618 32.17 19.95 69.28
CA SER A 618 31.60 20.45 70.54
C SER A 618 30.69 21.70 70.36
N SER A 619 30.56 22.28 69.14
CA SER A 619 29.80 23.53 68.91
C SER A 619 28.74 23.30 67.87
N TYR A 620 27.50 23.01 68.30
CA TYR A 620 26.34 22.80 67.45
C TYR A 620 26.06 23.98 66.47
N SER A 621 26.30 25.23 66.96
CA SER A 621 26.06 26.44 66.12
C SER A 621 27.03 26.51 64.93
N LYS A 622 28.32 26.18 65.08
CA LYS A 622 29.25 26.17 63.97
C LYS A 622 29.04 24.99 62.97
N LEU A 623 28.61 23.84 63.48
CA LEU A 623 28.27 22.69 62.62
C LEU A 623 27.07 23.02 61.73
N THR A 624 26.06 23.73 62.27
CA THR A 624 24.88 24.14 61.49
C THR A 624 25.24 25.23 60.48
N GLU A 625 26.16 26.14 60.78
CA GLU A 625 26.62 27.19 59.87
C GLU A 625 27.41 26.59 58.70
N ILE A 626 28.36 25.71 58.94
CA ILE A 626 29.15 25.01 57.90
C ILE A 626 28.25 24.10 57.07
N GLN A 627 27.27 23.43 57.68
CA GLN A 627 26.32 22.62 56.92
C GLN A 627 25.44 23.48 56.01
N GLY A 628 25.01 24.67 56.47
CA GLY A 628 24.27 25.61 55.64
C GLY A 628 25.07 26.15 54.43
N GLU A 629 26.40 26.39 54.64
CA GLU A 629 27.29 26.76 53.54
C GLU A 629 27.52 25.63 52.55
N ILE A 630 27.59 24.39 53.03
CA ILE A 630 27.66 23.18 52.18
C ILE A 630 26.42 23.04 51.34
N ASP A 631 25.21 23.15 51.94
CA ASP A 631 23.93 23.00 51.28
C ASP A 631 23.74 24.10 50.20
N ALA A 632 24.09 25.37 50.52
CA ALA A 632 24.03 26.47 49.57
C ALA A 632 25.01 26.27 48.36
N LEU A 633 26.25 25.82 48.65
CA LEU A 633 27.24 25.59 47.62
C LEU A 633 26.89 24.36 46.74
N GLU A 634 26.22 23.35 47.30
CA GLU A 634 25.70 22.21 46.54
C GLU A 634 24.57 22.64 45.59
N GLU A 635 23.69 23.57 45.99
CA GLU A 635 22.64 24.15 45.16
C GLU A 635 23.23 24.99 43.99
N GLU A 636 24.27 25.81 44.28
CA GLU A 636 24.99 26.55 43.24
C GLU A 636 25.71 25.64 42.24
N ILE A 637 26.34 24.57 42.69
CA ILE A 637 27.00 23.59 41.81
C ILE A 637 25.98 22.91 40.92
N MET A 638 24.75 22.60 41.42
CA MET A 638 23.68 22.05 40.59
C MET A 638 23.27 23.02 39.48
N ALA A 639 23.06 24.29 39.79
CA ALA A 639 22.70 25.29 38.81
C ALA A 639 23.76 25.50 37.71
N ASP A 640 25.06 25.51 38.13
CA ASP A 640 26.18 25.61 37.18
C ASP A 640 26.32 24.36 36.31
N MET A 641 26.02 23.18 36.83
CA MET A 641 25.98 21.94 36.06
C MET A 641 24.86 21.95 35.01
N GLU A 642 23.68 22.45 35.34
CA GLU A 642 22.58 22.61 34.35
C GLU A 642 22.96 23.58 33.23
N ASN A 643 23.64 24.68 33.57
CA ASN A 643 24.14 25.65 32.59
C ASN A 643 25.24 25.05 31.70
N TRP A 644 26.19 24.29 32.29
CA TRP A 644 27.22 23.58 31.53
C TRP A 644 26.61 22.53 30.56
N GLU A 645 25.61 21.78 31.01
CA GLU A 645 24.89 20.80 30.16
C GLU A 645 24.20 21.49 28.99
N ALA A 646 23.51 22.61 29.22
CA ALA A 646 22.85 23.38 28.16
C ALA A 646 23.84 23.89 27.10
N LEU A 647 25.02 24.34 27.54
CA LEU A 647 26.11 24.81 26.66
C LEU A 647 26.76 23.65 25.89
N SER A 648 26.93 22.49 26.50
CA SER A 648 27.47 21.28 25.87
C SER A 648 26.50 20.73 24.82
N GLN A 649 25.20 20.77 25.09
CA GLN A 649 24.16 20.36 24.13
C GLN A 649 24.14 21.30 22.92
N GLN A 650 24.26 22.61 23.10
CA GLN A 650 24.38 23.58 22.00
C GLN A 650 25.64 23.34 21.16
N LEU A 651 26.71 22.86 21.76
CA LEU A 651 27.95 22.54 21.05
C LEU A 651 27.77 21.28 20.19
N GLU A 652 27.14 20.23 20.73
CA GLU A 652 26.80 18.99 19.98
C GLU A 652 25.84 19.25 18.84
N GLU A 653 24.86 20.15 18.99
CA GLU A 653 23.91 20.54 17.92
C GLU A 653 24.61 21.28 16.75
N LEU A 654 25.76 21.89 16.99
CA LEU A 654 26.57 22.54 15.94
C LEU A 654 27.59 21.59 15.30
N GLU A 655 27.79 20.38 15.85
CA GLU A 655 28.66 19.33 15.31
C GLU A 655 27.94 18.31 14.44
N GLY A 656 26.58 18.16 14.54
CA GLY A 656 25.75 17.29 13.74
C GLY A 656 25.11 18.03 12.57
#